data_413cba3f05f6d0c5195ae16f6fb318e0
#
_entry.id   413cba3f05f6d0c5195ae16f6fb318e0
#
_cell.length_a   1.000
_cell.length_b   1.000
_cell.length_c   1.000
_cell.angle_alpha   90.00
_cell.angle_beta   90.00
_cell.angle_gamma   90.00
#
_symmetry.space_group_name_H-M   'P 1'
#
loop_
_entity.id
_entity.type
_entity.pdbx_description
1 polymer ?
#
loop_
_entity_poly.entity_id
_entity_poly.type
_entity_poly.pdbx_seq_one_letter_code
_entity_poly.pdbx_strand_id
1 'polypeptide(L)'
;MSIWEKLGFGGYRGFSREAEQLLQQAVELAGSFGCSQADTGHLLLAMLQQEQGAAARFLNSRHISEQAVRRQLAENRRGPAQHLDRHAMAPDLRRTMDYALIGAQNAHVSRAEPEHLLCAMLEDDGCTAGLLLASMGVPLTEAVRECRQLSGQFVFPAQPRVSASMPRAGRASDKYCRDLTRRALDGELDPVFCRDAELDRMVEILCRRQKNNPCLVGEPGVGKTALAEGLAQRIAKGQVPRALQGRRLLALDMASLVAGTKYRGDFEERFKNLLEELVRDGTAILFVDEFHTIVGAGAAEGAIDAASILKPVLARGEIQLIGATTNQEFRTHIQKDAALERRFGRVQVEEPTPAQAVDILNGLAPRYERYHHVTLPPQTLQAAVELSVRYLPGRCLPDKAIDLVDEACAAARIRAEQEQKPQPVLTQEDIARVVAQASGVPAEQVSEQERERLEKLEARLNEEIVGQQRAAAAVAGGLRRSRTGLGEPGRPIGAMLFLGPTGVGKTALARALAVSWFGSEKALLKFDMSEYQEQHTTARLLGAPPGYLGHDEGGQLTEAVRRRPYSVVLFDEIEKAHPDIQNILLQILEDGQLTDAMGRKADFRNTIVLITSNLGARFLAGQSAPLGFAAGSEAVFEKQAAQAVEEAKKWFRPELVGRLDELIVFRPLSDESMSAIAEKMLCRLEVRAARSGYQLRHTPQVGAVLAARARSAYGARELRRQVDRAVEQALADQIAAGTACTGQHWTADCTAEGTIVLRQDETATL
;
A
#
# COMPACT_ATOMS: atom_id res chain seq x y z
N MET A 1 -32.28 -6.68 15.04
CA MET A 1 -33.62 -6.10 15.12
C MET A 1 -34.31 -6.33 13.79
N SER A 2 -35.37 -7.19 13.78
CA SER A 2 -36.13 -7.47 12.54
C SER A 2 -36.86 -6.23 12.07
N ILE A 3 -37.23 -6.19 10.80
CA ILE A 3 -38.07 -5.12 10.21
C ILE A 3 -39.33 -4.87 11.04
N TRP A 4 -39.82 -5.87 11.76
CA TRP A 4 -41.01 -5.88 12.61
C TRP A 4 -40.89 -5.08 13.92
N GLU A 5 -39.71 -5.03 14.52
CA GLU A 5 -39.48 -4.22 15.75
C GLU A 5 -39.44 -2.71 15.49
N LYS A 6 -39.16 -2.28 14.25
CA LYS A 6 -39.15 -0.85 13.88
C LYS A 6 -40.51 -0.26 13.58
N LEU A 7 -41.58 -1.06 13.40
CA LEU A 7 -42.88 -0.60 12.89
C LEU A 7 -44.03 -0.55 13.92
N GLY A 8 -43.85 -0.95 15.18
CA GLY A 8 -44.70 -0.58 16.33
C GLY A 8 -46.20 -0.79 16.24
N PHE A 9 -46.74 -1.72 15.40
CA PHE A 9 -48.20 -1.92 15.24
C PHE A 9 -48.59 -3.39 15.21
N GLY A 10 -49.58 -3.77 16.04
CA GLY A 10 -50.14 -5.10 16.15
C GLY A 10 -50.93 -5.53 14.89
N GLY A 11 -50.44 -6.57 14.24
CA GLY A 11 -51.06 -7.25 13.11
C GLY A 11 -49.95 -7.73 12.13
N TYR A 12 -50.17 -8.81 11.39
CA TYR A 12 -49.27 -9.31 10.34
C TYR A 12 -49.39 -8.41 9.09
N ARG A 13 -48.94 -7.12 9.19
CA ARG A 13 -49.04 -6.16 8.08
C ARG A 13 -48.28 -6.62 6.86
N GLY A 14 -48.92 -6.49 5.69
CA GLY A 14 -48.37 -6.89 4.40
C GLY A 14 -48.84 -8.24 3.92
N PHE A 15 -49.61 -9.00 4.73
CA PHE A 15 -50.26 -10.23 4.32
C PHE A 15 -51.72 -10.03 4.01
N SER A 16 -52.26 -10.92 3.18
CA SER A 16 -53.72 -10.99 2.93
C SER A 16 -54.44 -11.54 4.17
N ARG A 17 -55.71 -11.36 4.24
CA ARG A 17 -56.53 -11.86 5.36
C ARG A 17 -56.45 -13.40 5.50
N GLU A 18 -56.34 -14.11 4.37
CA GLU A 18 -56.17 -15.58 4.34
C GLU A 18 -54.81 -16.01 4.84
N ALA A 19 -53.72 -15.32 4.42
CA ALA A 19 -52.37 -15.58 4.92
C ALA A 19 -52.23 -15.27 6.41
N GLU A 20 -52.85 -14.20 6.93
CA GLU A 20 -52.87 -13.90 8.35
C GLU A 20 -53.57 -14.97 9.18
N GLN A 21 -54.70 -15.51 8.68
CA GLN A 21 -55.42 -16.60 9.33
C GLN A 21 -54.56 -17.87 9.40
N LEU A 22 -53.85 -18.22 8.31
CA LEU A 22 -52.91 -19.35 8.30
C LEU A 22 -51.78 -19.23 9.31
N LEU A 23 -51.17 -18.04 9.42
CA LEU A 23 -50.13 -17.79 10.39
C LEU A 23 -50.66 -17.89 11.84
N GLN A 24 -51.90 -17.43 12.07
CA GLN A 24 -52.52 -17.57 13.38
C GLN A 24 -52.84 -19.04 13.71
N GLN A 25 -53.41 -19.79 12.75
CA GLN A 25 -53.63 -21.22 12.91
C GLN A 25 -52.35 -22.01 13.15
N ALA A 26 -51.24 -21.65 12.49
CA ALA A 26 -49.95 -22.27 12.73
C ALA A 26 -49.47 -22.08 14.20
N VAL A 27 -49.72 -20.93 14.79
CA VAL A 27 -49.38 -20.62 16.19
C VAL A 27 -50.28 -21.43 17.13
N GLU A 28 -51.58 -21.52 16.86
CA GLU A 28 -52.54 -22.33 17.63
C GLU A 28 -52.21 -23.83 17.60
N LEU A 29 -51.86 -24.35 16.41
CA LEU A 29 -51.41 -25.72 16.20
C LEU A 29 -50.13 -26.00 17.01
N ALA A 30 -49.13 -25.12 16.97
CA ALA A 30 -47.89 -25.26 17.75
C ALA A 30 -48.18 -25.35 19.25
N GLY A 31 -49.10 -24.51 19.75
CA GLY A 31 -49.55 -24.56 21.16
C GLY A 31 -50.25 -25.89 21.49
N SER A 32 -51.09 -26.42 20.58
CA SER A 32 -51.76 -27.73 20.76
C SER A 32 -50.78 -28.92 20.83
N PHE A 33 -49.65 -28.81 20.10
CA PHE A 33 -48.57 -29.81 20.15
C PHE A 33 -47.62 -29.62 21.36
N GLY A 34 -47.82 -28.58 22.19
CA GLY A 34 -46.99 -28.32 23.35
C GLY A 34 -45.61 -27.73 22.99
N CYS A 35 -45.47 -27.12 21.81
CA CYS A 35 -44.27 -26.43 21.37
C CYS A 35 -44.25 -25.00 21.96
N SER A 36 -43.05 -24.46 22.16
CA SER A 36 -42.91 -23.08 22.68
C SER A 36 -42.97 -22.03 21.56
N GLN A 37 -42.84 -22.41 20.31
CA GLN A 37 -42.86 -21.55 19.10
C GLN A 37 -43.46 -22.30 17.94
N ALA A 38 -44.13 -21.56 17.03
CA ALA A 38 -44.62 -22.08 15.76
C ALA A 38 -43.49 -22.08 14.71
N ASP A 39 -43.29 -23.15 14.02
CA ASP A 39 -42.34 -23.33 12.91
C ASP A 39 -43.05 -23.53 11.56
N THR A 40 -42.29 -23.66 10.48
CA THR A 40 -42.83 -23.87 9.12
C THR A 40 -43.58 -25.17 8.96
N GLY A 41 -43.29 -26.20 9.78
CA GLY A 41 -44.08 -27.46 9.78
C GLY A 41 -45.51 -27.28 10.30
N HIS A 42 -45.71 -26.41 11.28
CA HIS A 42 -47.03 -26.04 11.78
C HIS A 42 -47.79 -25.20 10.72
N LEU A 43 -47.08 -24.33 9.96
CA LEU A 43 -47.66 -23.57 8.86
C LEU A 43 -48.10 -24.53 7.70
N LEU A 44 -47.26 -25.51 7.36
CA LEU A 44 -47.58 -26.54 6.39
C LEU A 44 -48.83 -27.30 6.78
N LEU A 45 -48.97 -27.68 8.05
CA LEU A 45 -50.15 -28.35 8.57
C LEU A 45 -51.39 -27.46 8.51
N ALA A 46 -51.26 -26.17 8.85
CA ALA A 46 -52.36 -25.19 8.73
C ALA A 46 -52.82 -25.03 7.25
N MET A 47 -51.89 -25.01 6.29
CA MET A 47 -52.24 -24.99 4.86
C MET A 47 -52.98 -26.22 4.39
N LEU A 48 -52.60 -27.41 4.88
CA LEU A 48 -53.28 -28.68 4.55
C LEU A 48 -54.69 -28.80 5.13
N GLN A 49 -54.99 -28.09 6.21
CA GLN A 49 -56.31 -28.06 6.84
C GLN A 49 -57.30 -27.10 6.14
N GLN A 50 -56.81 -26.26 5.21
CA GLN A 50 -57.72 -25.44 4.38
C GLN A 50 -58.31 -26.26 3.24
N GLU A 51 -59.65 -26.38 3.18
CA GLU A 51 -60.31 -27.13 2.11
C GLU A 51 -60.27 -26.44 0.74
N GLN A 52 -60.09 -25.13 0.63
CA GLN A 52 -60.30 -24.37 -0.61
C GLN A 52 -59.16 -23.39 -0.99
N GLY A 53 -57.94 -23.52 -0.54
CA GLY A 53 -56.79 -22.66 -0.91
C GLY A 53 -56.02 -23.20 -2.13
N ALA A 54 -55.38 -22.33 -2.94
CA ALA A 54 -54.49 -22.78 -4.01
C ALA A 54 -53.26 -23.52 -3.46
N ALA A 55 -52.76 -23.08 -2.32
CA ALA A 55 -51.69 -23.76 -1.59
C ALA A 55 -52.10 -25.18 -1.14
N ALA A 56 -53.32 -25.34 -0.61
CA ALA A 56 -53.84 -26.63 -0.18
C ALA A 56 -54.04 -27.58 -1.38
N ARG A 57 -54.62 -27.07 -2.50
CA ARG A 57 -54.78 -27.87 -3.73
C ARG A 57 -53.42 -28.33 -4.28
N PHE A 58 -52.42 -27.46 -4.27
CA PHE A 58 -51.06 -27.82 -4.70
C PHE A 58 -50.47 -28.94 -3.83
N LEU A 59 -50.53 -28.81 -2.51
CA LEU A 59 -50.06 -29.83 -1.58
C LEU A 59 -50.81 -31.18 -1.74
N ASN A 60 -52.14 -31.14 -1.89
CA ASN A 60 -52.96 -32.32 -2.13
C ASN A 60 -52.67 -33.01 -3.47
N SER A 61 -52.38 -32.25 -4.55
CA SER A 61 -51.96 -32.80 -5.85
C SER A 61 -50.68 -33.62 -5.79
N ARG A 62 -49.85 -33.37 -4.78
CA ARG A 62 -48.60 -34.09 -4.48
C ARG A 62 -48.77 -35.24 -3.50
N HIS A 63 -50.03 -35.63 -3.20
CA HIS A 63 -50.38 -36.71 -2.26
C HIS A 63 -49.82 -36.51 -0.83
N ILE A 64 -49.63 -35.24 -0.42
CA ILE A 64 -49.18 -34.92 0.94
C ILE A 64 -50.40 -35.00 1.87
N SER A 65 -50.40 -35.98 2.76
CA SER A 65 -51.52 -36.25 3.65
C SER A 65 -51.37 -35.43 4.94
N GLU A 66 -52.44 -34.73 5.34
CA GLU A 66 -52.53 -34.05 6.66
C GLU A 66 -52.13 -34.97 7.81
N GLN A 67 -52.62 -36.21 7.79
CA GLN A 67 -52.35 -37.19 8.84
C GLN A 67 -50.84 -37.55 8.94
N ALA A 68 -50.15 -37.63 7.79
CA ALA A 68 -48.72 -37.92 7.76
C ALA A 68 -47.89 -36.74 8.38
N VAL A 69 -48.20 -35.51 8.00
CA VAL A 69 -47.54 -34.31 8.58
C VAL A 69 -47.84 -34.21 10.06
N ARG A 70 -49.10 -34.39 10.46
CA ARG A 70 -49.54 -34.40 11.86
C ARG A 70 -48.81 -35.44 12.70
N ARG A 71 -48.60 -36.65 12.18
CA ARG A 71 -47.89 -37.73 12.87
C ARG A 71 -46.42 -37.40 13.09
N GLN A 72 -45.74 -36.86 12.09
CA GLN A 72 -44.33 -36.47 12.22
C GLN A 72 -44.14 -35.29 13.17
N LEU A 73 -45.04 -34.31 13.15
CA LEU A 73 -45.02 -33.21 14.12
C LEU A 73 -45.31 -33.70 15.55
N ALA A 74 -46.17 -34.72 15.71
CA ALA A 74 -46.48 -35.30 17.03
C ALA A 74 -45.29 -36.06 17.65
N GLU A 75 -44.40 -36.66 16.84
CA GLU A 75 -43.15 -37.28 17.28
C GLU A 75 -42.21 -36.32 17.98
N ASN A 76 -42.28 -35.03 17.63
CA ASN A 76 -41.48 -33.95 18.22
C ASN A 76 -42.17 -33.25 19.42
N ARG A 77 -43.23 -33.82 19.97
CA ARG A 77 -43.99 -33.27 21.09
C ARG A 77 -43.10 -33.12 22.34
N ARG A 78 -43.00 -31.89 22.90
CA ARG A 78 -42.13 -31.59 24.02
C ARG A 78 -42.82 -31.19 25.35
N GLY A 79 -44.14 -31.08 25.38
CA GLY A 79 -44.86 -30.67 26.58
C GLY A 79 -46.37 -30.78 26.49
N PRO A 80 -47.10 -30.37 27.57
CA PRO A 80 -48.55 -30.22 27.56
C PRO A 80 -48.99 -29.09 26.62
N ALA A 81 -50.24 -29.18 26.13
CA ALA A 81 -50.80 -28.11 25.30
C ALA A 81 -50.80 -26.77 26.09
N GLN A 82 -50.39 -25.71 25.41
CA GLN A 82 -50.26 -24.36 25.99
C GLN A 82 -50.79 -23.32 25.03
N HIS A 83 -51.24 -22.18 25.56
CA HIS A 83 -51.62 -21.03 24.75
C HIS A 83 -50.37 -20.22 24.40
N LEU A 84 -50.11 -20.00 23.11
CA LEU A 84 -48.96 -19.22 22.66
C LEU A 84 -49.39 -17.80 22.27
N ASP A 85 -48.52 -16.85 22.52
CA ASP A 85 -48.65 -15.49 22.03
C ASP A 85 -48.51 -15.47 20.49
N ARG A 86 -49.21 -14.58 19.81
CA ARG A 86 -49.16 -14.38 18.35
C ARG A 86 -47.74 -14.17 17.77
N HIS A 87 -46.81 -13.74 18.61
CA HIS A 87 -45.41 -13.54 18.25
C HIS A 87 -44.48 -14.72 18.55
N ALA A 88 -45.01 -15.82 19.09
CA ALA A 88 -44.25 -17.02 19.40
C ALA A 88 -43.94 -17.84 18.13
N MET A 89 -43.09 -17.28 17.25
CA MET A 89 -42.69 -17.86 15.97
C MET A 89 -41.22 -18.24 15.98
N ALA A 90 -40.90 -19.40 15.48
CA ALA A 90 -39.55 -19.89 15.28
C ALA A 90 -38.81 -19.08 14.20
N PRO A 91 -37.46 -19.06 14.20
CA PRO A 91 -36.66 -18.32 13.22
C PRO A 91 -36.93 -18.69 11.77
N ASP A 92 -37.22 -19.96 11.48
CA ASP A 92 -37.54 -20.47 10.14
C ASP A 92 -38.88 -19.91 9.63
N LEU A 93 -39.91 -19.88 10.47
CA LEU A 93 -41.22 -19.30 10.12
C LEU A 93 -41.10 -17.78 9.87
N ARG A 94 -40.35 -17.06 10.70
CA ARG A 94 -40.09 -15.61 10.49
C ARG A 94 -39.41 -15.35 9.16
N ARG A 95 -38.38 -16.14 8.85
CA ARG A 95 -37.67 -16.06 7.57
C ARG A 95 -38.60 -16.28 6.39
N THR A 96 -39.41 -17.33 6.46
CA THR A 96 -40.44 -17.64 5.42
C THR A 96 -41.40 -16.47 5.22
N MET A 97 -41.82 -15.83 6.29
CA MET A 97 -42.66 -14.61 6.23
C MET A 97 -41.95 -13.45 5.53
N ASP A 98 -40.68 -13.18 5.88
CA ASP A 98 -39.90 -12.09 5.26
C ASP A 98 -39.71 -12.35 3.76
N TYR A 99 -39.41 -13.59 3.37
CA TYR A 99 -39.29 -13.97 1.95
C TYR A 99 -40.62 -13.88 1.21
N ALA A 100 -41.73 -14.30 1.80
CA ALA A 100 -43.05 -14.18 1.19
C ALA A 100 -43.41 -12.70 0.92
N LEU A 101 -43.06 -11.78 1.80
CA LEU A 101 -43.27 -10.35 1.60
C LEU A 101 -42.39 -9.79 0.47
N ILE A 102 -41.11 -10.15 0.44
CA ILE A 102 -40.20 -9.77 -0.64
C ILE A 102 -40.72 -10.34 -1.98
N GLY A 103 -41.17 -11.58 -1.99
CA GLY A 103 -41.76 -12.21 -3.15
C GLY A 103 -42.98 -11.48 -3.66
N ALA A 104 -43.88 -11.08 -2.79
CA ALA A 104 -45.09 -10.32 -3.16
C ALA A 104 -44.74 -8.94 -3.74
N GLN A 105 -43.72 -8.24 -3.15
CA GLN A 105 -43.23 -6.97 -3.67
C GLN A 105 -42.62 -7.13 -5.08
N ASN A 106 -41.83 -8.16 -5.31
CA ASN A 106 -41.23 -8.44 -6.62
C ASN A 106 -42.27 -8.80 -7.69
N ALA A 107 -43.38 -9.42 -7.28
CA ALA A 107 -44.52 -9.71 -8.16
C ALA A 107 -45.47 -8.51 -8.35
N HIS A 108 -45.12 -7.34 -7.76
CA HIS A 108 -46.01 -6.15 -7.79
C HIS A 108 -47.39 -6.37 -7.17
N VAL A 109 -47.52 -7.32 -6.22
CA VAL A 109 -48.74 -7.59 -5.49
C VAL A 109 -48.74 -6.80 -4.17
N SER A 110 -49.85 -6.16 -3.83
CA SER A 110 -49.94 -5.27 -2.68
C SER A 110 -49.88 -5.99 -1.32
N ARG A 111 -50.13 -7.29 -1.27
CA ARG A 111 -50.16 -8.12 -0.07
C ARG A 111 -49.68 -9.53 -0.38
N ALA A 112 -48.96 -10.14 0.55
CA ALA A 112 -48.49 -11.52 0.41
C ALA A 112 -49.66 -12.50 0.63
N GLU A 113 -49.93 -13.33 -0.36
CA GLU A 113 -50.97 -14.39 -0.36
C GLU A 113 -50.42 -15.70 0.20
N PRO A 114 -51.26 -16.73 0.51
CA PRO A 114 -50.84 -18.05 0.96
C PRO A 114 -49.83 -18.74 0.01
N GLU A 115 -49.96 -18.52 -1.29
CA GLU A 115 -49.05 -19.06 -2.31
C GLU A 115 -47.65 -18.50 -2.15
N HIS A 116 -47.50 -17.26 -1.72
CA HIS A 116 -46.22 -16.63 -1.47
C HIS A 116 -45.53 -17.29 -0.26
N LEU A 117 -46.29 -17.59 0.81
CA LEU A 117 -45.79 -18.33 1.97
C LEU A 117 -45.36 -19.75 1.59
N LEU A 118 -46.17 -20.43 0.74
CA LEU A 118 -45.84 -21.76 0.27
C LEU A 118 -44.58 -21.79 -0.59
N CYS A 119 -44.44 -20.86 -1.54
CA CYS A 119 -43.24 -20.77 -2.36
C CYS A 119 -42.01 -20.48 -1.52
N ALA A 120 -42.08 -19.51 -0.58
CA ALA A 120 -40.99 -19.17 0.31
C ALA A 120 -40.58 -20.38 1.19
N MET A 121 -41.53 -21.18 1.63
CA MET A 121 -41.29 -22.37 2.43
C MET A 121 -40.66 -23.50 1.62
N LEU A 122 -41.10 -23.71 0.36
CA LEU A 122 -40.54 -24.73 -0.53
C LEU A 122 -39.13 -24.40 -1.02
N GLU A 123 -38.77 -23.14 -1.08
CA GLU A 123 -37.42 -22.67 -1.47
C GLU A 123 -36.39 -22.77 -0.34
N ASP A 124 -36.82 -22.83 0.92
CA ASP A 124 -35.92 -23.01 2.07
C ASP A 124 -35.79 -24.51 2.41
N ASP A 125 -34.82 -25.19 1.79
CA ASP A 125 -34.56 -26.64 2.01
C ASP A 125 -34.22 -26.96 3.49
N GLY A 126 -33.79 -25.95 4.26
CA GLY A 126 -33.42 -26.07 5.68
C GLY A 126 -34.56 -25.80 6.64
N CYS A 127 -35.75 -25.41 6.20
CA CYS A 127 -36.88 -25.18 7.08
C CYS A 127 -37.57 -26.52 7.49
N THR A 128 -38.27 -26.48 8.62
CA THR A 128 -38.96 -27.70 9.15
C THR A 128 -39.89 -28.30 8.13
N ALA A 129 -40.63 -27.49 7.39
CA ALA A 129 -41.52 -27.97 6.33
C ALA A 129 -40.77 -28.61 5.17
N GLY A 130 -39.66 -28.01 4.72
CA GLY A 130 -38.82 -28.56 3.65
C GLY A 130 -38.26 -29.95 4.03
N LEU A 131 -37.77 -30.09 5.24
CA LEU A 131 -37.29 -31.37 5.77
C LEU A 131 -38.40 -32.43 5.87
N LEU A 132 -39.59 -32.04 6.32
CA LEU A 132 -40.76 -32.92 6.36
C LEU A 132 -41.15 -33.40 4.95
N LEU A 133 -41.23 -32.50 3.99
CA LEU A 133 -41.59 -32.83 2.60
C LEU A 133 -40.53 -33.72 1.95
N ALA A 134 -39.24 -33.44 2.18
CA ALA A 134 -38.15 -34.29 1.70
C ALA A 134 -38.21 -35.70 2.30
N SER A 135 -38.52 -35.83 3.60
CA SER A 135 -38.70 -37.14 4.25
C SER A 135 -39.88 -37.95 3.71
N MET A 136 -40.89 -37.28 3.15
CA MET A 136 -42.03 -37.87 2.46
C MET A 136 -41.79 -38.19 0.98
N GLY A 137 -40.56 -37.93 0.49
CA GLY A 137 -40.17 -38.24 -0.89
C GLY A 137 -40.65 -37.21 -1.92
N VAL A 138 -41.04 -36.00 -1.51
CA VAL A 138 -41.46 -34.94 -2.43
C VAL A 138 -40.22 -34.29 -3.08
N PRO A 139 -40.10 -34.27 -4.44
CA PRO A 139 -39.00 -33.60 -5.12
C PRO A 139 -39.16 -32.08 -5.04
N LEU A 140 -38.50 -31.45 -4.06
CA LEU A 140 -38.64 -30.02 -3.76
C LEU A 140 -38.32 -29.12 -4.97
N THR A 141 -37.33 -29.48 -5.80
CA THR A 141 -36.95 -28.72 -7.01
C THR A 141 -38.06 -28.61 -8.05
N GLU A 142 -38.84 -29.67 -8.23
CA GLU A 142 -39.99 -29.67 -9.11
C GLU A 142 -41.18 -28.92 -8.47
N ALA A 143 -41.39 -29.13 -7.17
CA ALA A 143 -42.44 -28.47 -6.41
C ALA A 143 -42.27 -26.95 -6.42
N VAL A 144 -41.04 -26.44 -6.28
CA VAL A 144 -40.72 -25.02 -6.40
C VAL A 144 -41.01 -24.48 -7.79
N ARG A 145 -40.65 -25.21 -8.86
CA ARG A 145 -40.89 -24.77 -10.24
C ARG A 145 -42.39 -24.61 -10.53
N GLU A 146 -43.21 -25.56 -10.08
CA GLU A 146 -44.66 -25.52 -10.29
C GLU A 146 -45.34 -24.48 -9.40
N CYS A 147 -44.88 -24.33 -8.14
CA CYS A 147 -45.40 -23.31 -7.22
C CYS A 147 -45.14 -21.89 -7.78
N ARG A 148 -44.00 -21.66 -8.42
CA ARG A 148 -43.69 -20.38 -9.11
C ARG A 148 -44.67 -20.09 -10.28
N GLN A 149 -45.20 -21.11 -10.96
CA GLN A 149 -46.21 -20.94 -12.03
C GLN A 149 -47.59 -20.52 -11.47
N LEU A 150 -47.91 -20.95 -10.25
CA LEU A 150 -49.16 -20.60 -9.57
C LEU A 150 -49.19 -19.18 -9.05
N SER A 151 -48.05 -18.64 -8.66
CA SER A 151 -47.92 -17.34 -8.01
C SER A 151 -47.47 -16.20 -8.95
N GLY A 152 -47.44 -16.44 -10.30
CA GLY A 152 -47.06 -15.43 -11.31
C GLY A 152 -45.60 -14.98 -11.20
N GLN A 153 -44.72 -15.49 -12.09
CA GLN A 153 -43.27 -15.19 -12.24
C GLN A 153 -42.53 -14.58 -11.02
N PHE A 154 -42.45 -15.37 -9.97
CA PHE A 154 -41.69 -15.01 -8.80
C PHE A 154 -40.19 -15.10 -9.07
N VAL A 155 -39.46 -13.99 -8.93
CA VAL A 155 -38.01 -13.97 -8.85
C VAL A 155 -37.64 -13.73 -7.38
N PHE A 156 -37.41 -14.80 -6.64
CA PHE A 156 -36.70 -14.68 -5.37
C PHE A 156 -35.24 -14.37 -5.65
N PRO A 157 -34.58 -13.52 -4.88
CA PRO A 157 -33.15 -13.41 -4.94
C PRO A 157 -32.56 -14.81 -4.72
N ALA A 158 -31.65 -15.23 -5.59
CA ALA A 158 -31.01 -16.54 -5.51
C ALA A 158 -30.44 -16.74 -4.10
N GLN A 159 -31.03 -17.65 -3.36
CA GLN A 159 -30.45 -18.04 -2.09
C GLN A 159 -29.10 -18.73 -2.36
N PRO A 160 -28.03 -18.40 -1.67
CA PRO A 160 -26.84 -19.22 -1.70
C PRO A 160 -27.26 -20.63 -1.20
N ARG A 161 -27.08 -21.63 -2.07
CA ARG A 161 -27.35 -23.03 -1.72
C ARG A 161 -26.47 -23.41 -0.55
N VAL A 162 -27.05 -23.40 0.63
CA VAL A 162 -26.40 -23.90 1.85
C VAL A 162 -26.57 -25.41 1.84
N SER A 163 -25.53 -26.13 1.46
CA SER A 163 -25.48 -27.58 1.71
C SER A 163 -25.70 -27.81 3.21
N ALA A 164 -26.60 -28.74 3.50
CA ALA A 164 -27.13 -29.02 4.81
C ALA A 164 -26.04 -29.29 5.87
N SER A 165 -25.60 -28.26 6.53
CA SER A 165 -25.18 -28.31 7.92
C SER A 165 -26.10 -27.34 8.65
N MET A 166 -26.90 -27.85 9.59
CA MET A 166 -27.80 -27.06 10.45
C MET A 166 -27.16 -25.71 10.80
N PRO A 167 -27.83 -24.55 10.58
CA PRO A 167 -27.39 -23.31 11.20
C PRO A 167 -27.61 -23.48 12.71
N ARG A 168 -26.54 -23.84 13.42
CA ARG A 168 -26.49 -23.73 14.87
C ARG A 168 -26.42 -22.24 15.16
N ALA A 169 -27.54 -21.66 15.54
CA ALA A 169 -27.61 -20.29 16.03
C ALA A 169 -26.55 -20.10 17.10
N GLY A 170 -25.63 -19.16 16.90
CA GLY A 170 -24.73 -18.70 17.93
C GLY A 170 -23.34 -19.37 18.00
N ARG A 171 -22.83 -19.97 16.93
CA ARG A 171 -21.44 -20.43 16.94
C ARG A 171 -20.49 -19.22 16.96
N ALA A 172 -19.54 -19.25 17.88
CA ALA A 172 -18.51 -18.24 17.96
C ALA A 172 -17.66 -18.21 16.67
N SER A 173 -17.48 -19.38 16.03
CA SER A 173 -16.80 -19.51 14.72
C SER A 173 -17.47 -18.72 13.60
N ASP A 174 -18.82 -18.72 13.52
CA ASP A 174 -19.56 -17.98 12.50
C ASP A 174 -19.49 -16.46 12.70
N LYS A 175 -19.26 -16.04 13.96
CA LYS A 175 -19.18 -14.62 14.31
C LYS A 175 -17.78 -14.03 14.18
N TYR A 176 -16.76 -14.84 14.50
CA TYR A 176 -15.37 -14.37 14.62
C TYR A 176 -14.43 -14.98 13.58
N CYS A 177 -14.89 -15.88 12.73
CA CYS A 177 -14.07 -16.50 11.68
C CYS A 177 -14.75 -16.41 10.33
N ARG A 178 -13.91 -16.35 9.27
CA ARG A 178 -14.33 -16.47 7.88
C ARG A 178 -13.97 -17.87 7.38
N ASP A 179 -14.93 -18.63 6.88
CA ASP A 179 -14.69 -19.97 6.32
C ASP A 179 -14.10 -19.87 4.92
N LEU A 180 -12.76 -20.02 4.82
CA LEU A 180 -12.06 -19.96 3.53
C LEU A 180 -12.38 -21.17 2.66
N THR A 181 -12.60 -22.36 3.25
CA THR A 181 -12.93 -23.56 2.46
C THR A 181 -14.28 -23.42 1.78
N ARG A 182 -15.26 -22.84 2.47
CA ARG A 182 -16.57 -22.55 1.90
C ARG A 182 -16.46 -21.53 0.77
N ARG A 183 -15.76 -20.43 0.99
CA ARG A 183 -15.51 -19.40 -0.04
C ARG A 183 -14.77 -19.98 -1.26
N ALA A 184 -13.87 -20.95 -1.03
CA ALA A 184 -13.21 -21.66 -2.12
C ALA A 184 -14.19 -22.50 -2.96
N LEU A 185 -15.16 -23.18 -2.31
CA LEU A 185 -16.23 -23.93 -2.99
C LEU A 185 -17.16 -23.02 -3.79
N ASP A 186 -17.46 -21.85 -3.25
CA ASP A 186 -18.29 -20.82 -3.87
C ASP A 186 -17.58 -20.08 -5.02
N GLY A 187 -16.26 -20.31 -5.20
CA GLY A 187 -15.43 -19.70 -6.26
C GLY A 187 -15.07 -18.22 -6.02
N GLU A 188 -15.23 -17.74 -4.79
CA GLU A 188 -14.98 -16.35 -4.42
C GLU A 188 -13.50 -16.02 -4.21
N LEU A 189 -12.65 -17.05 -3.96
CA LEU A 189 -11.22 -16.83 -3.68
C LEU A 189 -10.41 -16.68 -4.97
N ASP A 190 -9.41 -15.82 -4.93
CA ASP A 190 -8.48 -15.63 -6.03
C ASP A 190 -7.59 -16.87 -6.22
N PRO A 191 -7.33 -17.29 -7.46
CA PRO A 191 -6.45 -18.40 -7.73
C PRO A 191 -5.01 -18.05 -7.33
N VAL A 192 -4.30 -18.99 -6.73
CA VAL A 192 -2.93 -18.82 -6.27
C VAL A 192 -1.97 -19.45 -7.29
N PHE A 193 -0.99 -18.68 -7.72
CA PHE A 193 -0.01 -19.07 -8.73
C PHE A 193 1.41 -19.05 -8.15
N CYS A 194 2.32 -19.87 -8.69
CA CYS A 194 3.74 -19.91 -8.39
C CYS A 194 4.08 -20.14 -6.90
N ARG A 195 3.23 -20.85 -6.15
CA ARG A 195 3.39 -21.11 -4.70
C ARG A 195 3.22 -22.60 -4.33
N ASP A 196 3.42 -23.48 -5.27
CA ASP A 196 3.18 -24.92 -5.04
C ASP A 196 4.11 -25.51 -3.99
N ALA A 197 5.39 -25.13 -3.98
CA ALA A 197 6.36 -25.61 -3.02
C ALA A 197 6.02 -25.22 -1.57
N GLU A 198 5.59 -23.97 -1.34
CA GLU A 198 5.17 -23.50 -0.03
C GLU A 198 3.86 -24.17 0.41
N LEU A 199 2.91 -24.36 -0.50
CA LEU A 199 1.66 -25.09 -0.24
C LEU A 199 1.93 -26.56 0.12
N ASP A 200 2.80 -27.25 -0.62
CA ASP A 200 3.19 -28.63 -0.34
C ASP A 200 3.86 -28.72 1.03
N ARG A 201 4.71 -27.76 1.37
CA ARG A 201 5.36 -27.70 2.68
C ARG A 201 4.36 -27.46 3.82
N MET A 202 3.35 -26.62 3.61
CA MET A 202 2.25 -26.43 4.57
C MET A 202 1.49 -27.73 4.80
N VAL A 203 1.13 -28.44 3.73
CA VAL A 203 0.44 -29.74 3.79
C VAL A 203 1.29 -30.77 4.51
N GLU A 204 2.59 -30.85 4.22
CA GLU A 204 3.53 -31.74 4.89
C GLU A 204 3.56 -31.49 6.40
N ILE A 205 3.67 -30.19 6.82
CA ILE A 205 3.72 -29.82 8.23
C ILE A 205 2.39 -30.20 8.92
N LEU A 206 1.25 -29.89 8.32
CA LEU A 206 -0.07 -30.23 8.87
C LEU A 206 -0.28 -31.74 9.08
N CYS A 207 0.39 -32.59 8.26
CA CYS A 207 0.32 -34.04 8.40
C CYS A 207 1.31 -34.64 9.41
N ARG A 208 2.16 -33.83 10.06
CA ARG A 208 3.12 -34.30 11.06
C ARG A 208 2.44 -34.68 12.38
N ARG A 209 3.05 -35.59 13.10
CA ARG A 209 2.62 -35.94 14.46
C ARG A 209 2.98 -34.87 15.49
N GLN A 210 4.10 -34.18 15.32
CA GLN A 210 4.58 -33.09 16.15
C GLN A 210 4.99 -31.91 15.27
N LYS A 211 4.99 -30.68 15.82
CA LYS A 211 5.22 -29.45 15.06
C LYS A 211 4.31 -29.38 13.81
N ASN A 212 3.02 -29.70 14.03
CA ASN A 212 2.01 -29.79 12.99
C ASN A 212 1.26 -28.48 12.74
N ASN A 213 1.78 -27.36 13.24
CA ASN A 213 1.24 -26.03 12.99
C ASN A 213 2.21 -25.26 12.07
N PRO A 214 1.87 -24.99 10.80
CA PRO A 214 2.69 -24.17 9.93
C PRO A 214 2.72 -22.71 10.40
N CYS A 215 3.90 -22.07 10.36
CA CYS A 215 4.02 -20.63 10.53
C CYS A 215 4.60 -20.06 9.23
N LEU A 216 3.81 -19.27 8.51
CA LEU A 216 4.20 -18.56 7.29
C LEU A 216 5.02 -17.33 7.70
N VAL A 217 6.30 -17.32 7.33
CA VAL A 217 7.23 -16.27 7.71
C VAL A 217 7.77 -15.58 6.46
N GLY A 218 7.53 -14.28 6.34
CA GLY A 218 7.97 -13.51 5.18
C GLY A 218 7.64 -12.02 5.34
N GLU A 219 8.20 -11.20 4.46
CA GLU A 219 7.95 -9.76 4.49
C GLU A 219 6.47 -9.41 4.18
N PRO A 220 5.97 -8.23 4.58
CA PRO A 220 4.63 -7.78 4.19
C PRO A 220 4.47 -7.73 2.67
N GLY A 221 3.31 -8.16 2.16
CA GLY A 221 3.02 -8.10 0.72
C GLY A 221 3.54 -9.28 -0.13
N VAL A 222 4.23 -10.28 0.46
CA VAL A 222 4.71 -11.45 -0.30
C VAL A 222 3.63 -12.51 -0.60
N GLY A 223 2.40 -12.34 -0.09
CA GLY A 223 1.28 -13.24 -0.36
C GLY A 223 1.05 -14.34 0.69
N LYS A 224 1.36 -14.10 1.97
CA LYS A 224 1.13 -15.07 3.06
C LYS A 224 -0.35 -15.48 3.20
N THR A 225 -1.26 -14.52 3.14
CA THR A 225 -2.70 -14.75 3.22
C THR A 225 -3.20 -15.53 2.01
N ALA A 226 -2.68 -15.24 0.80
CA ALA A 226 -3.00 -15.99 -0.42
C ALA A 226 -2.62 -17.47 -0.30
N LEU A 227 -1.53 -17.82 0.41
CA LEU A 227 -1.18 -19.23 0.66
C LEU A 227 -2.24 -19.96 1.51
N ALA A 228 -2.83 -19.31 2.48
CA ALA A 228 -3.94 -19.89 3.23
C ALA A 228 -5.18 -20.09 2.34
N GLU A 229 -5.49 -19.13 1.47
CA GLU A 229 -6.56 -19.26 0.48
C GLU A 229 -6.27 -20.36 -0.54
N GLY A 230 -5.04 -20.51 -1.01
CA GLY A 230 -4.61 -21.59 -1.89
C GLY A 230 -4.75 -22.97 -1.24
N LEU A 231 -4.43 -23.10 0.06
CA LEU A 231 -4.66 -24.31 0.81
C LEU A 231 -6.15 -24.63 0.92
N ALA A 232 -6.99 -23.62 1.19
CA ALA A 232 -8.45 -23.80 1.22
C ALA A 232 -9.00 -24.29 -0.14
N GLN A 233 -8.48 -23.77 -1.25
CA GLN A 233 -8.84 -24.22 -2.59
C GLN A 233 -8.40 -25.68 -2.86
N ARG A 234 -7.21 -26.09 -2.42
CA ARG A 234 -6.74 -27.48 -2.52
C ARG A 234 -7.59 -28.43 -1.68
N ILE A 235 -7.99 -28.02 -0.47
CA ILE A 235 -8.90 -28.82 0.37
C ILE A 235 -10.26 -28.95 -0.30
N ALA A 236 -10.84 -27.87 -0.80
CA ALA A 236 -12.13 -27.84 -1.48
C ALA A 236 -12.15 -28.74 -2.74
N LYS A 237 -11.04 -28.76 -3.51
CA LYS A 237 -10.88 -29.61 -4.70
C LYS A 237 -10.49 -31.06 -4.37
N GLY A 238 -10.28 -31.41 -3.09
CA GLY A 238 -9.82 -32.73 -2.67
C GLY A 238 -8.35 -33.03 -3.03
N GLN A 239 -7.56 -32.04 -3.43
CA GLN A 239 -6.16 -32.14 -3.83
C GLN A 239 -5.20 -32.14 -2.62
N VAL A 240 -5.59 -32.82 -1.55
CA VAL A 240 -4.84 -32.92 -0.30
C VAL A 240 -4.85 -34.39 0.20
N PRO A 241 -3.86 -34.78 1.04
CA PRO A 241 -3.85 -36.12 1.65
C PRO A 241 -5.14 -36.40 2.44
N ARG A 242 -5.49 -37.68 2.59
CA ARG A 242 -6.70 -38.13 3.31
C ARG A 242 -6.86 -37.49 4.71
N ALA A 243 -5.78 -37.21 5.39
CA ALA A 243 -5.77 -36.60 6.73
C ALA A 243 -6.35 -35.17 6.74
N LEU A 244 -6.32 -34.47 5.59
CA LEU A 244 -6.80 -33.09 5.44
C LEU A 244 -8.10 -33.02 4.61
N GLN A 245 -8.57 -34.13 4.03
CA GLN A 245 -9.84 -34.16 3.31
C GLN A 245 -11.00 -33.91 4.28
N GLY A 246 -11.94 -33.07 3.88
CA GLY A 246 -13.09 -32.70 4.71
C GLY A 246 -12.77 -31.75 5.87
N ARG A 247 -11.52 -31.30 6.02
CA ARG A 247 -11.15 -30.24 6.98
C ARG A 247 -11.67 -28.89 6.51
N ARG A 248 -11.95 -28.00 7.47
CA ARG A 248 -12.39 -26.62 7.22
C ARG A 248 -11.27 -25.66 7.64
N LEU A 249 -10.90 -24.75 6.75
CA LEU A 249 -9.95 -23.69 7.06
C LEU A 249 -10.69 -22.41 7.41
N LEU A 250 -10.56 -21.97 8.66
CA LEU A 250 -11.24 -20.83 9.23
C LEU A 250 -10.24 -19.70 9.48
N ALA A 251 -10.39 -18.56 8.84
CA ALA A 251 -9.56 -17.38 9.08
C ALA A 251 -10.14 -16.57 10.25
N LEU A 252 -9.35 -16.36 11.29
CA LEU A 252 -9.74 -15.57 12.47
C LEU A 252 -9.82 -14.08 12.12
N ASP A 253 -10.93 -13.44 12.45
CA ASP A 253 -11.11 -12.00 12.37
C ASP A 253 -10.86 -11.36 13.76
N MET A 254 -9.63 -10.91 13.97
CA MET A 254 -9.22 -10.28 15.23
C MET A 254 -10.01 -9.00 15.53
N ALA A 255 -10.35 -8.22 14.50
CA ALA A 255 -11.10 -6.99 14.67
C ALA A 255 -12.50 -7.27 15.23
N SER A 256 -13.19 -8.29 14.69
CA SER A 256 -14.51 -8.73 15.19
C SER A 256 -14.44 -9.29 16.61
N LEU A 257 -13.34 -9.95 16.98
CA LEU A 257 -13.16 -10.52 18.32
C LEU A 257 -12.98 -9.44 19.39
N VAL A 258 -12.28 -8.36 19.07
CA VAL A 258 -12.00 -7.20 19.95
C VAL A 258 -13.16 -6.20 19.95
N ALA A 259 -13.92 -6.08 18.88
CA ALA A 259 -14.98 -5.09 18.75
C ALA A 259 -16.02 -5.20 19.90
N GLY A 260 -16.25 -4.06 20.59
CA GLY A 260 -17.23 -3.96 21.67
C GLY A 260 -16.81 -4.63 23.02
N THR A 261 -15.57 -5.06 23.19
CA THR A 261 -15.02 -5.46 24.49
C THR A 261 -14.65 -4.20 25.28
N LYS A 262 -15.20 -4.06 26.48
CA LYS A 262 -14.85 -2.97 27.39
C LYS A 262 -13.72 -3.35 28.34
N TYR A 263 -13.59 -4.64 28.62
CA TYR A 263 -12.62 -5.18 29.56
C TYR A 263 -11.82 -6.33 28.92
N ARG A 264 -10.60 -6.51 29.39
CA ARG A 264 -9.70 -7.60 28.98
C ARG A 264 -10.36 -8.99 29.10
N GLY A 265 -11.11 -9.22 30.17
CA GLY A 265 -11.81 -10.49 30.43
C GLY A 265 -12.84 -10.86 29.35
N ASP A 266 -13.51 -9.87 28.74
CA ASP A 266 -14.51 -10.10 27.68
C ASP A 266 -13.88 -10.72 26.44
N PHE A 267 -12.67 -10.25 26.06
CA PHE A 267 -11.91 -10.80 24.93
C PHE A 267 -11.43 -12.24 25.25
N GLU A 268 -10.83 -12.43 26.43
CA GLU A 268 -10.31 -13.72 26.84
C GLU A 268 -11.43 -14.78 26.88
N GLU A 269 -12.61 -14.43 27.39
CA GLU A 269 -13.78 -15.30 27.39
C GLU A 269 -14.27 -15.64 25.98
N ARG A 270 -14.37 -14.65 25.08
CA ARG A 270 -14.78 -14.87 23.68
C ARG A 270 -13.80 -15.79 22.95
N PHE A 271 -12.50 -15.52 23.09
CA PHE A 271 -11.46 -16.32 22.46
C PHE A 271 -11.41 -17.74 22.98
N LYS A 272 -11.57 -17.93 24.31
CA LYS A 272 -11.67 -19.24 24.92
C LYS A 272 -12.89 -20.02 24.44
N ASN A 273 -14.06 -19.39 24.38
CA ASN A 273 -15.29 -20.00 23.87
C ASN A 273 -15.15 -20.43 22.39
N LEU A 274 -14.49 -19.60 21.58
CA LEU A 274 -14.17 -19.93 20.18
C LEU A 274 -13.27 -21.17 20.09
N LEU A 275 -12.17 -21.20 20.84
CA LEU A 275 -11.25 -22.35 20.83
C LEU A 275 -11.93 -23.64 21.31
N GLU A 276 -12.74 -23.58 22.37
CA GLU A 276 -13.50 -24.72 22.84
C GLU A 276 -14.50 -25.25 21.82
N GLU A 277 -15.12 -24.37 21.05
CA GLU A 277 -16.00 -24.75 19.96
C GLU A 277 -15.21 -25.45 18.83
N LEU A 278 -14.06 -24.90 18.43
CA LEU A 278 -13.21 -25.47 17.36
C LEU A 278 -12.64 -26.84 17.77
N VAL A 279 -12.27 -27.00 19.06
CA VAL A 279 -11.84 -28.30 19.59
C VAL A 279 -12.97 -29.33 19.51
N ARG A 280 -14.21 -28.97 19.86
CA ARG A 280 -15.37 -29.86 19.76
C ARG A 280 -15.72 -30.21 18.31
N ASP A 281 -15.53 -29.27 17.36
CA ASP A 281 -15.74 -29.52 15.94
C ASP A 281 -14.72 -30.55 15.38
N GLY A 282 -13.46 -30.50 15.84
CA GLY A 282 -12.40 -31.44 15.48
C GLY A 282 -12.00 -31.47 14.01
N THR A 283 -12.71 -30.75 13.12
CA THR A 283 -12.45 -30.66 11.68
C THR A 283 -11.81 -29.34 11.28
N ALA A 284 -11.82 -28.33 12.15
CA ALA A 284 -11.36 -27.00 11.87
C ALA A 284 -9.82 -26.86 11.95
N ILE A 285 -9.26 -26.14 10.99
CA ILE A 285 -7.90 -25.60 11.03
C ILE A 285 -8.05 -24.09 11.13
N LEU A 286 -7.41 -23.48 12.13
CA LEU A 286 -7.50 -22.03 12.36
C LEU A 286 -6.35 -21.33 11.65
N PHE A 287 -6.64 -20.38 10.76
CA PHE A 287 -5.66 -19.46 10.20
C PHE A 287 -5.69 -18.13 10.96
N VAL A 288 -4.51 -17.67 11.37
CA VAL A 288 -4.34 -16.41 12.09
C VAL A 288 -3.31 -15.56 11.34
N ASP A 289 -3.79 -14.50 10.73
CA ASP A 289 -2.90 -13.50 10.16
C ASP A 289 -2.34 -12.59 11.27
N GLU A 290 -1.17 -12.03 11.04
CA GLU A 290 -0.44 -11.24 12.04
C GLU A 290 -0.37 -11.96 13.41
N PHE A 291 -0.01 -13.24 13.40
CA PHE A 291 -0.03 -14.12 14.60
C PHE A 291 0.73 -13.54 15.80
N HIS A 292 1.72 -12.68 15.57
CA HIS A 292 2.46 -11.96 16.59
C HIS A 292 1.57 -11.07 17.47
N THR A 293 0.44 -10.56 16.95
CA THR A 293 -0.50 -9.72 17.69
C THR A 293 -1.18 -10.49 18.83
N ILE A 294 -1.37 -11.81 18.64
CA ILE A 294 -1.92 -12.69 19.66
C ILE A 294 -0.86 -13.09 20.70
N VAL A 295 0.39 -13.26 20.29
CA VAL A 295 1.49 -13.78 21.12
C VAL A 295 2.28 -12.68 21.81
N GLY A 296 2.42 -11.50 21.20
CA GLY A 296 3.28 -10.42 21.65
C GLY A 296 2.63 -9.35 22.53
N ALA A 297 1.34 -9.38 22.67
CA ALA A 297 0.58 -8.34 23.36
C ALA A 297 0.79 -8.25 24.90
N GLY A 298 1.58 -9.16 25.49
CA GLY A 298 1.78 -9.23 26.95
C GLY A 298 2.82 -8.27 27.56
N ALA A 299 3.54 -7.47 26.77
CA ALA A 299 4.66 -6.66 27.26
C ALA A 299 4.30 -5.20 27.63
N ALA A 300 3.14 -4.69 27.24
CA ALA A 300 2.65 -3.35 27.62
C ALA A 300 1.55 -3.45 28.66
N GLU A 301 1.56 -2.56 29.66
CA GLU A 301 0.49 -2.45 30.66
C GLU A 301 -0.86 -2.23 29.94
N GLY A 302 -1.74 -3.25 30.00
CA GLY A 302 -3.05 -3.23 29.32
C GLY A 302 -3.17 -4.06 28.06
N ALA A 303 -2.11 -4.71 27.58
CA ALA A 303 -2.12 -5.53 26.37
C ALA A 303 -2.76 -6.93 26.62
N ILE A 304 -3.42 -7.45 25.56
CA ILE A 304 -4.21 -8.68 25.60
C ILE A 304 -3.26 -9.89 25.50
N ASP A 305 -3.16 -10.73 26.55
CA ASP A 305 -2.37 -11.98 26.53
C ASP A 305 -3.22 -13.19 26.10
N ALA A 306 -3.51 -13.29 24.80
CA ALA A 306 -4.19 -14.46 24.26
C ALA A 306 -3.26 -15.70 24.16
N ALA A 307 -1.95 -15.50 24.27
CA ALA A 307 -0.99 -16.58 24.24
C ALA A 307 -1.15 -17.56 25.42
N SER A 308 -1.52 -17.07 26.61
CA SER A 308 -1.78 -17.91 27.78
C SER A 308 -2.93 -18.89 27.57
N ILE A 309 -3.94 -18.51 26.78
CA ILE A 309 -5.10 -19.36 26.45
C ILE A 309 -4.76 -20.34 25.33
N LEU A 310 -4.00 -19.89 24.33
CA LEU A 310 -3.67 -20.67 23.14
C LEU A 310 -2.61 -21.76 23.42
N LYS A 311 -1.59 -21.46 24.23
CA LYS A 311 -0.48 -22.38 24.53
C LYS A 311 -0.93 -23.74 25.07
N PRO A 312 -1.86 -23.86 26.05
CA PRO A 312 -2.33 -25.15 26.53
C PRO A 312 -3.04 -25.99 25.47
N VAL A 313 -3.86 -25.35 24.61
CA VAL A 313 -4.61 -26.03 23.54
C VAL A 313 -3.67 -26.57 22.47
N LEU A 314 -2.68 -25.77 22.06
CA LEU A 314 -1.63 -26.19 21.13
C LEU A 314 -0.73 -27.27 21.75
N ALA A 315 -0.44 -27.19 23.05
CA ALA A 315 0.38 -28.19 23.74
C ALA A 315 -0.28 -29.58 23.76
N ARG A 316 -1.59 -29.64 23.91
CA ARG A 316 -2.35 -30.91 23.86
C ARG A 316 -2.62 -31.39 22.42
N GLY A 317 -2.38 -30.55 21.42
CA GLY A 317 -2.63 -30.89 20.01
C GLY A 317 -4.12 -31.00 19.67
N GLU A 318 -4.97 -30.29 20.42
CA GLU A 318 -6.43 -30.32 20.29
C GLU A 318 -6.92 -29.55 19.05
N ILE A 319 -6.12 -28.59 18.57
CA ILE A 319 -6.40 -27.78 17.38
C ILE A 319 -5.16 -27.66 16.51
N GLN A 320 -5.35 -27.58 15.19
CA GLN A 320 -4.30 -27.19 14.25
C GLN A 320 -4.43 -25.71 13.91
N LEU A 321 -3.29 -25.01 13.87
CA LEU A 321 -3.21 -23.58 13.62
C LEU A 321 -2.18 -23.29 12.54
N ILE A 322 -2.53 -22.39 11.62
CA ILE A 322 -1.63 -21.79 10.64
C ILE A 322 -1.43 -20.33 11.05
N GLY A 323 -0.22 -19.93 11.40
CA GLY A 323 0.11 -18.54 11.70
C GLY A 323 0.79 -17.87 10.53
N ALA A 324 0.56 -16.58 10.31
CA ALA A 324 1.33 -15.75 9.39
C ALA A 324 1.97 -14.59 10.14
N THR A 325 3.25 -14.28 9.87
CA THR A 325 3.98 -13.20 10.54
C THR A 325 5.19 -12.75 9.72
N THR A 326 5.88 -11.70 10.16
CA THR A 326 7.14 -11.26 9.53
C THR A 326 8.35 -12.00 10.11
N ASN A 327 9.52 -11.90 9.43
CA ASN A 327 10.77 -12.49 9.90
C ASN A 327 11.21 -11.95 11.26
N GLN A 328 11.05 -10.63 11.47
CA GLN A 328 11.43 -9.96 12.71
C GLN A 328 10.56 -10.40 13.88
N GLU A 329 9.25 -10.40 13.68
CA GLU A 329 8.27 -10.76 14.70
C GLU A 329 8.34 -12.25 15.07
N PHE A 330 8.59 -13.11 14.07
CA PHE A 330 8.82 -14.53 14.33
C PHE A 330 10.00 -14.75 15.30
N ARG A 331 11.12 -14.05 15.08
CA ARG A 331 12.30 -14.14 15.96
C ARG A 331 12.02 -13.57 17.35
N THR A 332 11.24 -12.47 17.42
CA THR A 332 11.02 -11.74 18.68
C THR A 332 9.99 -12.43 19.57
N HIS A 333 8.91 -12.96 19.00
CA HIS A 333 7.75 -13.44 19.74
C HIS A 333 7.59 -14.97 19.73
N ILE A 334 7.94 -15.66 18.65
CA ILE A 334 7.70 -17.10 18.51
C ILE A 334 8.96 -17.89 18.85
N GLN A 335 10.11 -17.52 18.28
CA GLN A 335 11.36 -18.26 18.48
C GLN A 335 11.92 -18.13 19.90
N LYS A 336 11.66 -17.02 20.60
CA LYS A 336 12.04 -16.85 22.01
C LYS A 336 11.18 -17.66 22.98
N ASP A 337 9.99 -18.06 22.57
CA ASP A 337 9.09 -18.87 23.38
C ASP A 337 9.25 -20.36 23.08
N ALA A 338 9.93 -21.07 23.98
CA ALA A 338 10.24 -22.49 23.80
C ALA A 338 8.99 -23.40 23.67
N ALA A 339 7.84 -22.99 24.20
CA ALA A 339 6.59 -23.73 24.08
C ALA A 339 6.00 -23.62 22.67
N LEU A 340 6.06 -22.43 22.07
CA LEU A 340 5.59 -22.18 20.71
C LEU A 340 6.58 -22.73 19.67
N GLU A 341 7.88 -22.52 19.84
CA GLU A 341 8.91 -23.02 18.92
C GLU A 341 8.83 -24.52 18.68
N ARG A 342 8.51 -25.29 19.74
CA ARG A 342 8.35 -26.75 19.65
C ARG A 342 7.05 -27.20 18.96
N ARG A 343 6.11 -26.28 18.68
CA ARG A 343 4.80 -26.59 18.09
C ARG A 343 4.65 -26.08 16.66
N PHE A 344 5.41 -25.04 16.29
CA PHE A 344 5.35 -24.49 14.96
C PHE A 344 6.45 -25.00 14.03
N GLY A 345 6.07 -25.28 12.78
CA GLY A 345 6.97 -25.55 11.67
C GLY A 345 7.07 -24.31 10.77
N ARG A 346 8.28 -23.77 10.61
CA ARG A 346 8.49 -22.58 9.78
C ARG A 346 8.32 -22.91 8.30
N VAL A 347 7.55 -22.11 7.59
CA VAL A 347 7.43 -22.05 6.13
C VAL A 347 7.92 -20.67 5.70
N GLN A 348 9.09 -20.62 5.06
CA GLN A 348 9.63 -19.37 4.56
C GLN A 348 8.88 -18.99 3.29
N VAL A 349 8.35 -17.76 3.24
CA VAL A 349 7.66 -17.18 2.08
C VAL A 349 8.55 -16.05 1.56
N GLU A 350 9.22 -16.30 0.45
CA GLU A 350 10.10 -15.33 -0.17
C GLU A 350 9.35 -14.43 -1.16
N GLU A 351 9.90 -13.25 -1.45
CA GLU A 351 9.41 -12.39 -2.51
C GLU A 351 9.53 -13.13 -3.85
N PRO A 352 8.46 -13.20 -4.67
CA PRO A 352 8.53 -13.83 -5.98
C PRO A 352 9.49 -13.07 -6.90
N THR A 353 10.14 -13.79 -7.80
CA THR A 353 10.93 -13.15 -8.85
C THR A 353 10.04 -12.29 -9.77
N PRO A 354 10.59 -11.29 -10.45
CA PRO A 354 9.80 -10.48 -11.40
C PRO A 354 9.05 -11.31 -12.44
N ALA A 355 9.65 -12.39 -12.94
CA ALA A 355 9.00 -13.30 -13.88
C ALA A 355 7.78 -14.00 -13.25
N GLN A 356 7.94 -14.54 -12.04
CA GLN A 356 6.83 -15.16 -11.30
C GLN A 356 5.73 -14.13 -10.97
N ALA A 357 6.09 -12.90 -10.68
CA ALA A 357 5.11 -11.83 -10.42
C ALA A 357 4.28 -11.50 -11.68
N VAL A 358 4.89 -11.53 -12.87
CA VAL A 358 4.18 -11.39 -14.15
C VAL A 358 3.21 -12.54 -14.35
N ASP A 359 3.61 -13.78 -14.04
CA ASP A 359 2.73 -14.96 -14.14
C ASP A 359 1.55 -14.87 -13.17
N ILE A 360 1.79 -14.40 -11.94
CA ILE A 360 0.74 -14.15 -10.94
C ILE A 360 -0.25 -13.10 -11.47
N LEU A 361 0.23 -11.98 -11.98
CA LEU A 361 -0.62 -10.92 -12.52
C LEU A 361 -1.42 -11.40 -13.74
N ASN A 362 -0.81 -12.15 -14.66
CA ASN A 362 -1.51 -12.75 -15.80
C ASN A 362 -2.63 -13.67 -15.35
N GLY A 363 -2.40 -14.44 -14.29
CA GLY A 363 -3.42 -15.33 -13.72
C GLY A 363 -4.58 -14.58 -13.04
N LEU A 364 -4.32 -13.43 -12.45
CA LEU A 364 -5.32 -12.58 -11.80
C LEU A 364 -6.05 -11.64 -12.79
N ALA A 365 -5.44 -11.31 -13.92
CA ALA A 365 -5.95 -10.36 -14.91
C ALA A 365 -7.44 -10.57 -15.27
N PRO A 366 -7.95 -11.81 -15.54
CA PRO A 366 -9.35 -11.99 -15.91
C PRO A 366 -10.34 -11.58 -14.82
N ARG A 367 -9.93 -11.53 -13.55
CA ARG A 367 -10.78 -11.05 -12.44
C ARG A 367 -10.82 -9.55 -12.39
N TYR A 368 -9.66 -8.89 -12.52
CA TYR A 368 -9.56 -7.43 -12.58
C TYR A 368 -10.29 -6.86 -13.82
N GLU A 369 -10.14 -7.51 -14.98
CA GLU A 369 -10.86 -7.14 -16.21
C GLU A 369 -12.39 -7.18 -16.01
N ARG A 370 -12.89 -8.23 -15.36
CA ARG A 370 -14.34 -8.35 -15.06
C ARG A 370 -14.83 -7.34 -14.04
N TYR A 371 -14.01 -7.03 -13.03
CA TYR A 371 -14.39 -6.11 -11.96
C TYR A 371 -14.38 -4.65 -12.43
N HIS A 372 -13.32 -4.24 -13.12
CA HIS A 372 -13.13 -2.87 -13.58
C HIS A 372 -13.72 -2.59 -14.98
N HIS A 373 -14.11 -3.63 -15.72
CA HIS A 373 -14.53 -3.52 -17.12
C HIS A 373 -13.47 -2.89 -18.03
N VAL A 374 -12.20 -3.28 -17.83
CA VAL A 374 -11.01 -2.80 -18.54
C VAL A 374 -10.31 -4.00 -19.19
N THR A 375 -9.66 -3.83 -20.32
CA THR A 375 -8.81 -4.87 -20.92
C THR A 375 -7.36 -4.70 -20.45
N LEU A 376 -6.72 -5.77 -20.02
CA LEU A 376 -5.36 -5.83 -19.48
C LEU A 376 -4.38 -6.54 -20.43
N PRO A 377 -3.66 -5.83 -21.30
CA PRO A 377 -2.65 -6.45 -22.16
C PRO A 377 -1.48 -7.02 -21.33
N PRO A 378 -0.92 -8.20 -21.67
CA PRO A 378 0.21 -8.79 -20.96
C PRO A 378 1.43 -7.87 -20.87
N GLN A 379 1.68 -7.05 -21.89
CA GLN A 379 2.76 -6.06 -21.91
C GLN A 379 2.61 -4.99 -20.82
N THR A 380 1.37 -4.60 -20.50
CA THR A 380 1.06 -3.63 -19.43
C THR A 380 1.30 -4.25 -18.06
N LEU A 381 0.97 -5.54 -17.89
CA LEU A 381 1.24 -6.27 -16.65
C LEU A 381 2.74 -6.44 -16.41
N GLN A 382 3.50 -6.74 -17.45
CA GLN A 382 4.95 -6.78 -17.39
C GLN A 382 5.52 -5.40 -16.98
N ALA A 383 5.05 -4.31 -17.61
CA ALA A 383 5.46 -2.95 -17.26
C ALA A 383 5.12 -2.62 -15.79
N ALA A 384 3.97 -3.05 -15.28
CA ALA A 384 3.59 -2.84 -13.88
C ALA A 384 4.59 -3.50 -12.92
N VAL A 385 5.04 -4.73 -13.21
CA VAL A 385 6.05 -5.41 -12.40
C VAL A 385 7.40 -4.67 -12.50
N GLU A 386 7.89 -4.39 -13.70
CA GLU A 386 9.18 -3.72 -13.92
C GLU A 386 9.23 -2.33 -13.25
N LEU A 387 8.18 -1.53 -13.44
CA LEU A 387 8.09 -0.21 -12.84
C LEU A 387 7.94 -0.27 -11.32
N SER A 388 7.19 -1.25 -10.79
CA SER A 388 7.06 -1.45 -9.34
C SER A 388 8.40 -1.82 -8.69
N VAL A 389 9.17 -2.70 -9.31
CA VAL A 389 10.51 -3.09 -8.83
C VAL A 389 11.45 -1.88 -8.84
N ARG A 390 11.39 -1.09 -9.90
CA ARG A 390 12.28 0.05 -10.11
C ARG A 390 11.93 1.23 -9.21
N TYR A 391 10.65 1.56 -9.06
CA TYR A 391 10.20 2.81 -8.43
C TYR A 391 9.58 2.64 -7.03
N LEU A 392 9.27 1.42 -6.60
CA LEU A 392 8.69 1.13 -5.29
C LEU A 392 9.53 0.10 -4.50
N PRO A 393 10.79 0.42 -4.13
CA PRO A 393 11.68 -0.53 -3.46
C PRO A 393 11.27 -0.85 -2.02
N GLY A 394 10.44 -0.01 -1.39
CA GLY A 394 9.98 -0.18 0.01
C GLY A 394 8.86 -1.20 0.21
N ARG A 395 8.34 -1.83 -0.87
CA ARG A 395 7.29 -2.85 -0.84
C ARG A 395 7.72 -4.08 -1.60
N CYS A 396 7.12 -5.24 -1.26
CA CYS A 396 7.44 -6.51 -1.91
C CYS A 396 6.46 -6.85 -3.05
N LEU A 397 6.94 -7.63 -4.00
CA LEU A 397 6.10 -8.32 -4.98
C LEU A 397 5.35 -9.48 -4.29
N PRO A 398 4.15 -9.87 -4.78
CA PRO A 398 3.42 -9.29 -5.92
C PRO A 398 2.56 -8.09 -5.54
N ASP A 399 2.37 -7.81 -4.25
CA ASP A 399 1.42 -6.83 -3.70
C ASP A 399 1.56 -5.44 -4.35
N LYS A 400 2.80 -4.90 -4.40
CA LYS A 400 3.06 -3.60 -5.01
C LYS A 400 2.68 -3.52 -6.49
N ALA A 401 2.77 -4.62 -7.23
CA ALA A 401 2.42 -4.65 -8.65
C ALA A 401 0.91 -4.84 -8.85
N ILE A 402 0.27 -5.61 -7.96
CA ILE A 402 -1.18 -5.77 -7.91
C ILE A 402 -1.85 -4.42 -7.61
N ASP A 403 -1.41 -3.71 -6.60
CA ASP A 403 -1.92 -2.39 -6.23
C ASP A 403 -1.83 -1.40 -7.40
N LEU A 404 -0.69 -1.37 -8.13
CA LEU A 404 -0.54 -0.52 -9.30
C LEU A 404 -1.54 -0.84 -10.40
N VAL A 405 -1.77 -2.12 -10.67
CA VAL A 405 -2.74 -2.55 -11.69
C VAL A 405 -4.15 -2.19 -11.27
N ASP A 406 -4.51 -2.43 -10.01
CA ASP A 406 -5.84 -2.12 -9.47
C ASP A 406 -6.14 -0.61 -9.54
N GLU A 407 -5.21 0.22 -9.07
CA GLU A 407 -5.33 1.68 -9.11
C GLU A 407 -5.38 2.22 -10.55
N ALA A 408 -4.56 1.68 -11.46
CA ALA A 408 -4.55 2.07 -12.87
C ALA A 408 -5.85 1.67 -13.57
N CYS A 409 -6.41 0.50 -13.28
CA CYS A 409 -7.71 0.05 -13.80
C CYS A 409 -8.83 0.97 -13.31
N ALA A 410 -8.84 1.32 -12.02
CA ALA A 410 -9.83 2.24 -11.47
C ALA A 410 -9.76 3.63 -12.14
N ALA A 411 -8.55 4.17 -12.30
CA ALA A 411 -8.33 5.45 -12.95
C ALA A 411 -8.74 5.43 -14.45
N ALA A 412 -8.42 4.34 -15.16
CA ALA A 412 -8.80 4.16 -16.56
C ALA A 412 -10.32 4.06 -16.72
N ARG A 413 -11.00 3.34 -15.84
CA ARG A 413 -12.47 3.25 -15.82
C ARG A 413 -13.13 4.61 -15.62
N ILE A 414 -12.71 5.37 -14.60
CA ILE A 414 -13.26 6.71 -14.32
C ILE A 414 -13.10 7.62 -15.54
N ARG A 415 -11.94 7.58 -16.21
CA ARG A 415 -11.65 8.37 -17.41
C ARG A 415 -12.54 7.95 -18.58
N ALA A 416 -12.71 6.64 -18.77
CA ALA A 416 -13.58 6.10 -19.83
C ALA A 416 -15.06 6.48 -19.63
N GLU A 417 -15.53 6.51 -18.40
CA GLU A 417 -16.88 6.99 -18.05
C GLU A 417 -17.06 8.47 -18.41
N GLN A 418 -16.04 9.32 -18.16
CA GLN A 418 -16.06 10.73 -18.53
C GLN A 418 -16.03 10.95 -20.05
N GLU A 419 -15.27 10.10 -20.77
CA GLU A 419 -15.11 10.16 -22.25
C GLU A 419 -16.19 9.35 -23.00
N GLN A 420 -17.14 8.72 -22.31
CA GLN A 420 -18.18 7.84 -22.86
C GLN A 420 -17.65 6.69 -23.73
N LYS A 421 -16.47 6.16 -23.39
CA LYS A 421 -15.87 5.01 -24.07
C LYS A 421 -16.31 3.71 -23.39
N PRO A 422 -16.81 2.69 -24.13
CA PRO A 422 -17.44 1.52 -23.52
C PRO A 422 -16.47 0.56 -22.82
N GLN A 423 -15.23 0.45 -23.24
CA GLN A 423 -14.25 -0.48 -22.63
C GLN A 423 -12.82 0.02 -22.84
N PRO A 424 -12.18 0.63 -21.84
CA PRO A 424 -10.82 1.11 -21.96
C PRO A 424 -9.81 -0.04 -21.96
N VAL A 425 -8.74 0.13 -22.75
CA VAL A 425 -7.56 -0.74 -22.72
C VAL A 425 -6.50 -0.06 -21.85
N LEU A 426 -6.00 -0.75 -20.84
CA LEU A 426 -4.96 -0.21 -19.98
C LEU A 426 -3.64 -0.12 -20.74
N THR A 427 -3.01 1.05 -20.67
CA THR A 427 -1.72 1.33 -21.35
C THR A 427 -0.56 1.34 -20.36
N GLN A 428 0.67 1.24 -20.86
CA GLN A 428 1.87 1.42 -20.03
C GLN A 428 1.95 2.83 -19.43
N GLU A 429 1.43 3.84 -20.14
CA GLU A 429 1.36 5.23 -19.66
C GLU A 429 0.43 5.38 -18.46
N ASP A 430 -0.66 4.60 -18.40
CA ASP A 430 -1.55 4.58 -17.24
C ASP A 430 -0.85 4.05 -16.00
N ILE A 431 -0.09 2.96 -16.14
CA ILE A 431 0.77 2.44 -15.07
C ILE A 431 1.82 3.47 -14.67
N ALA A 432 2.51 4.09 -15.65
CA ALA A 432 3.53 5.09 -15.37
C ALA A 432 2.97 6.29 -14.59
N ARG A 433 1.73 6.69 -14.86
CA ARG A 433 1.04 7.77 -14.14
C ARG A 433 0.77 7.41 -12.68
N VAL A 434 0.31 6.19 -12.41
CA VAL A 434 0.09 5.70 -11.03
C VAL A 434 1.41 5.58 -10.28
N VAL A 435 2.44 5.03 -10.93
CA VAL A 435 3.79 4.96 -10.35
C VAL A 435 4.32 6.36 -10.03
N ALA A 436 4.09 7.34 -10.88
CA ALA A 436 4.49 8.73 -10.65
C ALA A 436 3.82 9.31 -9.40
N GLN A 437 2.54 9.05 -9.19
CA GLN A 437 1.82 9.46 -7.97
C GLN A 437 2.38 8.79 -6.72
N ALA A 438 2.64 7.49 -6.78
CA ALA A 438 3.12 6.71 -5.65
C ALA A 438 4.58 7.01 -5.28
N SER A 439 5.46 7.23 -6.28
CA SER A 439 6.89 7.46 -6.10
C SER A 439 7.28 8.94 -5.97
N GLY A 440 6.41 9.86 -6.41
CA GLY A 440 6.70 11.29 -6.52
C GLY A 440 7.63 11.65 -7.69
N VAL A 441 7.93 10.71 -8.60
CA VAL A 441 8.71 10.95 -9.83
C VAL A 441 7.74 11.39 -10.93
N PRO A 442 8.01 12.47 -11.70
CA PRO A 442 7.12 12.90 -12.78
C PRO A 442 6.83 11.78 -13.79
N ALA A 443 5.58 11.67 -14.25
CA ALA A 443 5.13 10.59 -15.15
C ALA A 443 5.93 10.56 -16.47
N GLU A 444 6.29 11.72 -17.02
CA GLU A 444 7.13 11.86 -18.21
C GLU A 444 8.51 11.22 -18.00
N GLN A 445 9.03 11.27 -16.79
CA GLN A 445 10.30 10.65 -16.44
C GLN A 445 10.20 9.13 -16.19
N VAL A 446 9.05 8.64 -15.83
CA VAL A 446 8.79 7.19 -15.69
C VAL A 446 8.68 6.56 -17.09
N SER A 447 8.10 7.27 -18.05
CA SER A 447 7.89 6.80 -19.42
C SER A 447 9.08 7.07 -20.37
N GLU A 448 9.88 8.13 -20.13
CA GLU A 448 11.04 8.47 -20.95
C GLU A 448 12.14 7.40 -20.84
N GLN A 449 12.65 6.93 -21.97
CA GLN A 449 13.76 5.97 -21.96
C GLN A 449 14.98 6.61 -21.30
N GLU A 450 15.60 5.89 -20.37
CA GLU A 450 16.78 6.34 -19.62
C GLU A 450 17.94 6.80 -20.54
N ARG A 451 18.01 6.20 -21.72
CA ARG A 451 18.98 6.56 -22.75
C ARG A 451 18.82 8.01 -23.22
N GLU A 452 17.59 8.45 -23.49
CA GLU A 452 17.33 9.83 -23.93
C GLU A 452 17.67 10.86 -22.85
N ARG A 453 17.44 10.51 -21.58
CA ARG A 453 17.84 11.39 -20.47
C ARG A 453 19.34 11.57 -20.38
N LEU A 454 20.10 10.46 -20.53
CA LEU A 454 21.55 10.49 -20.53
C LEU A 454 22.12 11.29 -21.71
N GLU A 455 21.48 11.24 -22.87
CA GLU A 455 21.88 12.01 -24.03
C GLU A 455 21.66 13.52 -23.85
N LYS A 456 20.54 13.92 -23.24
CA LYS A 456 20.16 15.33 -23.02
C LYS A 456 20.74 15.93 -21.74
N LEU A 457 21.28 15.11 -20.81
CA LEU A 457 21.70 15.57 -19.48
C LEU A 457 22.77 16.66 -19.52
N GLU A 458 23.83 16.45 -20.32
CA GLU A 458 24.95 17.41 -20.44
C GLU A 458 24.47 18.77 -20.93
N ALA A 459 23.59 18.81 -21.93
CA ALA A 459 23.01 20.05 -22.43
C ALA A 459 22.18 20.77 -21.36
N ARG A 460 21.31 20.06 -20.65
CA ARG A 460 20.49 20.60 -19.58
C ARG A 460 21.34 21.16 -18.41
N LEU A 461 22.41 20.46 -18.04
CA LEU A 461 23.32 20.94 -17.00
C LEU A 461 24.05 22.20 -17.43
N ASN A 462 24.50 22.31 -18.69
CA ASN A 462 25.16 23.49 -19.23
C ASN A 462 24.21 24.70 -19.38
N GLU A 463 22.93 24.49 -19.62
CA GLU A 463 21.91 25.54 -19.57
C GLU A 463 21.78 26.16 -18.17
N GLU A 464 21.88 25.34 -17.11
CA GLU A 464 21.72 25.81 -15.74
C GLU A 464 23.01 26.35 -15.12
N ILE A 465 24.17 25.77 -15.43
CA ILE A 465 25.46 26.06 -14.80
C ILE A 465 26.40 26.73 -15.79
N VAL A 466 26.82 27.95 -15.45
CA VAL A 466 27.73 28.76 -16.26
C VAL A 466 29.18 28.53 -15.83
N GLY A 467 30.07 28.38 -16.80
CA GLY A 467 31.53 28.32 -16.60
C GLY A 467 32.09 26.98 -16.09
N GLN A 468 31.25 25.89 -16.08
CA GLN A 468 31.66 24.57 -15.59
C GLN A 468 31.36 23.44 -16.59
N GLN A 469 31.54 23.69 -17.88
CA GLN A 469 31.20 22.75 -18.96
C GLN A 469 31.89 21.37 -18.77
N ARG A 470 33.17 21.37 -18.34
CA ARG A 470 33.92 20.13 -18.08
C ARG A 470 33.33 19.35 -16.90
N ALA A 471 32.89 20.03 -15.85
CA ALA A 471 32.24 19.36 -14.72
C ALA A 471 30.90 18.76 -15.13
N ALA A 472 30.10 19.46 -15.93
CA ALA A 472 28.84 18.95 -16.47
C ALA A 472 29.06 17.73 -17.39
N ALA A 473 30.04 17.78 -18.27
CA ALA A 473 30.42 16.67 -19.15
C ALA A 473 30.92 15.44 -18.36
N ALA A 474 31.73 15.65 -17.32
CA ALA A 474 32.22 14.58 -16.45
C ALA A 474 31.10 13.92 -15.65
N VAL A 475 30.15 14.71 -15.11
CA VAL A 475 28.94 14.17 -14.43
C VAL A 475 28.12 13.32 -15.41
N ALA A 476 27.81 13.85 -16.60
CA ALA A 476 27.03 13.12 -17.58
C ALA A 476 27.77 11.85 -18.08
N GLY A 477 29.09 11.93 -18.24
CA GLY A 477 29.96 10.80 -18.61
C GLY A 477 29.99 9.71 -17.54
N GLY A 478 30.13 10.07 -16.26
CA GLY A 478 30.11 9.17 -15.12
C GLY A 478 28.78 8.41 -15.04
N LEU A 479 27.66 9.12 -15.14
CA LEU A 479 26.32 8.52 -15.12
C LEU A 479 26.07 7.62 -16.34
N ARG A 480 26.56 7.98 -17.52
CA ARG A 480 26.49 7.11 -18.71
C ARG A 480 27.24 5.79 -18.47
N ARG A 481 28.47 5.82 -17.93
CA ARG A 481 29.24 4.59 -17.64
C ARG A 481 28.56 3.72 -16.61
N SER A 482 28.07 4.29 -15.54
CA SER A 482 27.37 3.54 -14.49
C SER A 482 26.11 2.81 -14.99
N ARG A 483 25.44 3.38 -16.02
CA ARG A 483 24.16 2.86 -16.53
C ARG A 483 24.25 1.98 -17.79
N THR A 484 25.43 1.76 -18.33
CA THR A 484 25.60 0.86 -19.49
C THR A 484 25.46 -0.63 -19.17
N GLY A 485 25.12 -0.98 -17.93
CA GLY A 485 24.96 -2.39 -17.50
C GLY A 485 26.29 -3.12 -17.22
N LEU A 486 27.42 -2.43 -17.37
CA LEU A 486 28.75 -2.96 -17.10
C LEU A 486 29.19 -2.74 -15.63
N GLY A 487 28.38 -1.99 -14.84
CA GLY A 487 28.67 -1.70 -13.45
C GLY A 487 28.31 -2.87 -12.51
N GLU A 488 28.95 -2.92 -11.35
CA GLU A 488 28.63 -3.91 -10.29
C GLU A 488 27.19 -3.72 -9.81
N PRO A 489 26.36 -4.79 -9.80
CA PRO A 489 25.01 -4.70 -9.29
C PRO A 489 25.03 -4.38 -7.78
N GLY A 490 24.16 -3.48 -7.34
CA GLY A 490 24.01 -3.14 -5.93
C GLY A 490 24.59 -1.79 -5.52
N ARG A 491 25.27 -1.05 -6.41
CA ARG A 491 25.84 0.29 -6.14
C ARG A 491 24.83 1.41 -6.43
N PRO A 492 25.03 2.64 -5.87
CA PRO A 492 24.31 3.85 -6.27
C PRO A 492 24.37 4.12 -7.77
N ILE A 493 23.41 4.91 -8.31
CA ILE A 493 23.39 5.33 -9.73
C ILE A 493 24.70 6.00 -10.16
N GLY A 494 25.31 6.76 -9.25
CA GLY A 494 26.61 7.40 -9.46
C GLY A 494 27.15 7.94 -8.15
N ALA A 495 28.47 7.96 -8.03
CA ALA A 495 29.17 8.45 -6.86
C ALA A 495 30.32 9.37 -7.29
N MET A 496 30.23 10.66 -6.97
CA MET A 496 31.18 11.66 -7.48
C MET A 496 31.69 12.57 -6.38
N LEU A 497 32.98 12.93 -6.46
CA LEU A 497 33.62 13.91 -5.57
C LEU A 497 33.87 15.23 -6.33
N PHE A 498 33.31 16.32 -5.84
CA PHE A 498 33.48 17.68 -6.37
C PHE A 498 34.54 18.44 -5.56
N LEU A 499 35.64 18.75 -6.20
CA LEU A 499 36.76 19.49 -5.61
C LEU A 499 36.81 20.92 -6.15
N GLY A 500 37.14 21.89 -5.31
CA GLY A 500 37.34 23.28 -5.73
C GLY A 500 37.03 24.32 -4.68
N PRO A 501 37.35 25.59 -4.91
CA PRO A 501 37.11 26.66 -3.95
C PRO A 501 35.62 26.87 -3.67
N THR A 502 35.34 27.66 -2.62
CA THR A 502 33.94 28.02 -2.31
C THR A 502 33.38 28.97 -3.38
N GLY A 503 32.06 28.83 -3.68
CA GLY A 503 31.38 29.75 -4.59
C GLY A 503 31.58 29.47 -6.09
N VAL A 504 32.24 28.37 -6.50
CA VAL A 504 32.43 28.01 -7.92
C VAL A 504 31.25 27.24 -8.55
N GLY A 505 30.22 26.88 -7.77
CA GLY A 505 29.02 26.24 -8.30
C GLY A 505 28.84 24.76 -7.96
N LYS A 506 29.63 24.13 -7.04
CA LYS A 506 29.52 22.73 -6.66
C LYS A 506 28.09 22.33 -6.23
N THR A 507 27.55 23.03 -5.24
CA THR A 507 26.19 22.80 -4.73
C THR A 507 25.12 23.18 -5.78
N ALA A 508 25.41 24.17 -6.64
CA ALA A 508 24.50 24.54 -7.76
C ALA A 508 24.38 23.42 -8.80
N LEU A 509 25.52 22.77 -9.13
CA LEU A 509 25.51 21.61 -10.06
C LEU A 509 24.74 20.41 -9.47
N ALA A 510 24.89 20.14 -8.16
CA ALA A 510 24.11 19.12 -7.46
C ALA A 510 22.59 19.40 -7.55
N ARG A 511 22.19 20.66 -7.38
CA ARG A 511 20.79 21.08 -7.52
C ARG A 511 20.30 20.96 -8.95
N ALA A 512 21.08 21.42 -9.94
CA ALA A 512 20.76 21.29 -11.34
C ALA A 512 20.62 19.82 -11.75
N LEU A 513 21.48 18.94 -11.23
CA LEU A 513 21.39 17.50 -11.44
C LEU A 513 20.11 16.91 -10.85
N ALA A 514 19.70 17.31 -9.66
CA ALA A 514 18.46 16.84 -9.03
C ALA A 514 17.24 17.23 -9.89
N VAL A 515 17.20 18.44 -10.40
CA VAL A 515 16.13 18.90 -11.30
C VAL A 515 16.17 18.18 -12.64
N SER A 516 17.35 18.08 -13.28
CA SER A 516 17.49 17.49 -14.63
C SER A 516 17.26 15.97 -14.63
N TRP A 517 17.66 15.27 -13.55
CA TRP A 517 17.59 13.81 -13.48
C TRP A 517 16.32 13.31 -12.81
N PHE A 518 15.91 13.92 -11.69
CA PHE A 518 14.73 13.53 -10.92
C PHE A 518 13.54 14.49 -11.04
N GLY A 519 13.65 15.57 -11.85
CA GLY A 519 12.56 16.50 -12.16
C GLY A 519 12.15 17.46 -11.05
N SER A 520 12.80 17.44 -9.88
CA SER A 520 12.44 18.26 -8.77
C SER A 520 13.66 18.72 -7.93
N GLU A 521 13.66 19.98 -7.54
CA GLU A 521 14.67 20.48 -6.56
C GLU A 521 14.52 19.78 -5.20
N LYS A 522 13.34 19.33 -4.85
CA LYS A 522 13.07 18.58 -3.61
C LYS A 522 13.74 17.20 -3.59
N ALA A 523 14.20 16.68 -4.75
CA ALA A 523 14.97 15.47 -4.83
C ALA A 523 16.43 15.64 -4.38
N LEU A 524 16.89 16.86 -4.07
CA LEU A 524 18.20 17.09 -3.45
C LEU A 524 18.09 16.94 -1.94
N LEU A 525 18.75 15.92 -1.39
CA LEU A 525 18.94 15.71 0.05
C LEU A 525 20.34 16.22 0.42
N LYS A 526 20.39 17.40 1.03
CA LYS A 526 21.64 18.06 1.41
C LYS A 526 21.95 17.82 2.88
N PHE A 527 23.15 17.32 3.16
CA PHE A 527 23.72 17.16 4.50
C PHE A 527 24.96 18.04 4.61
N ASP A 528 24.92 19.05 5.48
CA ASP A 528 26.07 19.93 5.76
C ASP A 528 26.97 19.23 6.78
N MET A 529 28.16 18.82 6.33
CA MET A 529 29.07 18.06 7.15
C MET A 529 29.69 18.85 8.28
N SER A 530 29.54 20.17 8.30
CA SER A 530 29.92 20.99 9.43
C SER A 530 29.08 20.75 10.71
N GLU A 531 27.90 20.16 10.56
CA GLU A 531 27.04 19.73 11.68
C GLU A 531 27.46 18.37 12.29
N TYR A 532 28.37 17.63 11.62
CA TYR A 532 28.77 16.26 11.98
C TYR A 532 30.27 16.16 12.27
N GLN A 533 30.80 17.12 12.99
CA GLN A 533 32.24 17.19 13.34
C GLN A 533 32.61 16.26 14.49
N GLU A 534 31.67 15.98 15.39
CA GLU A 534 31.89 15.18 16.58
C GLU A 534 31.31 13.77 16.42
N GLN A 535 31.93 12.79 17.08
CA GLN A 535 31.52 11.36 16.96
C GLN A 535 30.05 11.12 17.34
N HIS A 536 29.55 11.81 18.37
CA HIS A 536 28.16 11.64 18.77
C HIS A 536 27.16 12.25 17.76
N THR A 537 27.59 13.22 16.95
CA THR A 537 26.71 13.80 15.91
C THR A 537 26.61 12.88 14.68
N THR A 538 27.61 12.03 14.42
CA THR A 538 27.52 11.01 13.36
C THR A 538 26.42 9.99 13.63
N ALA A 539 26.17 9.66 14.90
CA ALA A 539 25.06 8.80 15.28
C ALA A 539 23.68 9.34 14.84
N ARG A 540 23.53 10.67 14.70
CA ARG A 540 22.27 11.28 14.21
C ARG A 540 21.96 10.91 12.75
N LEU A 541 22.97 10.57 11.94
CA LEU A 541 22.77 10.11 10.57
C LEU A 541 22.16 8.71 10.50
N LEU A 542 22.54 7.81 11.44
CA LEU A 542 22.12 6.42 11.50
C LEU A 542 21.01 6.16 12.53
N GLY A 543 20.77 7.08 13.45
CA GLY A 543 19.91 6.94 14.62
C GLY A 543 20.71 6.60 15.89
N ALA A 544 20.16 6.97 17.06
CA ALA A 544 20.80 6.70 18.34
C ALA A 544 20.73 5.21 18.71
N PRO A 545 21.81 4.64 19.30
CA PRO A 545 21.79 3.27 19.79
C PRO A 545 20.73 3.06 20.89
N PRO A 546 20.29 1.81 21.13
CA PRO A 546 19.37 1.50 22.22
C PRO A 546 19.88 2.01 23.57
N GLY A 547 19.00 2.73 24.28
CA GLY A 547 19.32 3.31 25.61
C GLY A 547 19.77 4.77 25.61
N TYR A 548 19.91 5.41 24.47
CA TYR A 548 20.19 6.86 24.37
C TYR A 548 18.91 7.64 24.03
N LEU A 549 18.85 8.91 24.47
CA LEU A 549 17.76 9.83 24.12
C LEU A 549 17.68 9.99 22.59
N GLY A 550 16.47 9.80 22.02
CA GLY A 550 16.24 9.85 20.57
C GLY A 550 16.36 8.50 19.85
N HIS A 551 16.40 7.36 20.55
CA HIS A 551 16.42 6.03 19.93
C HIS A 551 15.20 5.76 19.05
N ASP A 552 14.02 6.31 19.41
CA ASP A 552 12.78 6.17 18.64
C ASP A 552 12.76 7.08 17.40
N GLU A 553 13.67 8.04 17.30
CA GLU A 553 13.87 8.87 16.12
C GLU A 553 14.83 8.14 15.17
N GLY A 554 14.37 7.77 14.00
CA GLY A 554 15.22 7.15 12.95
C GLY A 554 16.36 8.07 12.54
N GLY A 555 17.44 7.51 11.94
CA GLY A 555 18.57 8.30 11.46
C GLY A 555 18.18 9.30 10.39
N GLN A 556 18.69 10.52 10.46
CA GLN A 556 18.36 11.61 9.54
C GLN A 556 18.65 11.23 8.08
N LEU A 557 19.79 10.61 7.80
CA LEU A 557 20.15 10.16 6.46
C LEU A 557 19.27 8.98 5.99
N THR A 558 19.13 7.97 6.83
CA THR A 558 18.39 6.75 6.48
C THR A 558 16.91 7.03 6.30
N GLU A 559 16.29 7.86 7.15
CA GLU A 559 14.91 8.26 7.00
C GLU A 559 14.66 9.15 5.77
N ALA A 560 15.58 10.10 5.49
CA ALA A 560 15.45 10.96 4.31
C ALA A 560 15.48 10.15 3.01
N VAL A 561 16.39 9.18 2.90
CA VAL A 561 16.50 8.31 1.71
C VAL A 561 15.33 7.32 1.64
N ARG A 562 14.87 6.75 2.76
CA ARG A 562 13.67 5.89 2.77
C ARG A 562 12.42 6.62 2.29
N ARG A 563 12.27 7.91 2.67
CA ARG A 563 11.15 8.74 2.19
C ARG A 563 11.31 9.16 0.73
N ARG A 564 12.55 9.30 0.24
CA ARG A 564 12.86 9.74 -1.13
C ARG A 564 13.98 8.88 -1.71
N PRO A 565 13.69 7.65 -2.13
CA PRO A 565 14.69 6.73 -2.66
C PRO A 565 15.29 7.20 -4.00
N TYR A 566 14.57 8.06 -4.73
CA TYR A 566 15.03 8.70 -5.97
C TYR A 566 15.51 10.12 -5.66
N SER A 567 16.78 10.26 -5.32
CA SER A 567 17.32 11.55 -4.87
C SER A 567 18.81 11.69 -5.18
N VAL A 568 19.26 12.93 -5.20
CA VAL A 568 20.68 13.28 -5.13
C VAL A 568 21.00 13.48 -3.66
N VAL A 569 21.88 12.66 -3.11
CA VAL A 569 22.36 12.78 -1.73
C VAL A 569 23.67 13.54 -1.76
N LEU A 570 23.67 14.76 -1.23
CA LEU A 570 24.81 15.67 -1.22
C LEU A 570 25.42 15.76 0.18
N PHE A 571 26.64 15.30 0.33
CA PHE A 571 27.49 15.52 1.50
C PHE A 571 28.35 16.75 1.26
N ASP A 572 27.94 17.91 1.83
CA ASP A 572 28.57 19.20 1.57
C ASP A 572 29.69 19.45 2.58
N GLU A 573 30.88 19.89 2.11
CA GLU A 573 32.07 20.20 2.90
C GLU A 573 32.58 19.02 3.76
N ILE A 574 32.78 17.86 3.14
CA ILE A 574 33.14 16.60 3.80
C ILE A 574 34.40 16.65 4.67
N GLU A 575 35.36 17.55 4.35
CA GLU A 575 36.57 17.74 5.10
C GLU A 575 36.35 18.24 6.53
N LYS A 576 35.15 18.75 6.85
CA LYS A 576 34.75 19.18 8.18
C LYS A 576 34.17 18.07 9.04
N ALA A 577 33.82 16.96 8.42
CA ALA A 577 33.17 15.84 9.09
C ALA A 577 34.10 15.02 9.96
N HIS A 578 33.55 14.32 10.97
CA HIS A 578 34.29 13.32 11.71
C HIS A 578 34.72 12.16 10.77
N PRO A 579 35.93 11.59 10.96
CA PRO A 579 36.47 10.51 10.10
C PRO A 579 35.54 9.29 9.95
N ASP A 580 34.70 9.01 10.95
CA ASP A 580 33.76 7.86 10.90
C ASP A 580 32.74 7.97 9.78
N ILE A 581 32.48 9.18 9.24
CA ILE A 581 31.58 9.37 8.10
C ILE A 581 32.13 8.69 6.84
N GLN A 582 33.47 8.56 6.71
CA GLN A 582 34.04 7.79 5.59
C GLN A 582 33.64 6.31 5.63
N ASN A 583 33.42 5.72 6.81
CA ASN A 583 32.92 4.35 6.94
C ASN A 583 31.47 4.22 6.46
N ILE A 584 30.63 5.22 6.78
CA ILE A 584 29.23 5.27 6.32
C ILE A 584 29.19 5.41 4.80
N LEU A 585 30.01 6.30 4.23
CA LEU A 585 30.13 6.48 2.78
C LEU A 585 30.62 5.19 2.10
N LEU A 586 31.59 4.51 2.68
CA LEU A 586 32.12 3.25 2.13
C LEU A 586 31.01 2.20 2.05
N GLN A 587 30.25 2.01 3.11
CA GLN A 587 29.11 1.07 3.12
C GLN A 587 28.04 1.44 2.07
N ILE A 588 27.72 2.73 1.92
CA ILE A 588 26.77 3.19 0.90
C ILE A 588 27.29 2.88 -0.51
N LEU A 589 28.58 3.12 -0.76
CA LEU A 589 29.17 2.96 -2.09
C LEU A 589 29.47 1.50 -2.47
N GLU A 590 29.64 0.60 -1.48
CA GLU A 590 29.87 -0.82 -1.71
C GLU A 590 28.57 -1.62 -1.80
N ASP A 591 27.74 -1.50 -0.76
CA ASP A 591 26.53 -2.33 -0.61
C ASP A 591 25.30 -1.66 -1.20
N GLY A 592 25.34 -0.36 -1.49
CA GLY A 592 24.17 0.44 -1.89
C GLY A 592 23.07 0.45 -0.85
N GLN A 593 23.35 0.05 0.38
CA GLN A 593 22.41 -0.03 1.49
C GLN A 593 23.06 0.45 2.77
N LEU A 594 22.28 1.06 3.64
CA LEU A 594 22.72 1.50 4.96
C LEU A 594 21.71 1.03 6.01
N THR A 595 22.19 0.37 7.06
CA THR A 595 21.32 -0.11 8.14
C THR A 595 21.31 0.90 9.28
N ASP A 596 20.11 1.32 9.70
CA ASP A 596 19.95 2.24 10.84
C ASP A 596 20.12 1.50 12.20
N ALA A 597 20.17 2.27 13.29
CA ALA A 597 20.30 1.73 14.64
C ALA A 597 19.13 0.82 15.06
N MET A 598 17.97 0.92 14.40
CA MET A 598 16.80 0.05 14.61
C MET A 598 16.83 -1.22 13.74
N GLY A 599 17.90 -1.45 12.97
CA GLY A 599 18.02 -2.59 12.06
C GLY A 599 17.26 -2.44 10.75
N ARG A 600 16.69 -1.27 10.44
CA ARG A 600 15.98 -1.00 9.20
C ARG A 600 16.97 -0.59 8.12
N LYS A 601 16.80 -1.11 6.90
CA LYS A 601 17.66 -0.81 5.77
C LYS A 601 17.14 0.39 4.97
N ALA A 602 18.03 1.30 4.61
CA ALA A 602 17.82 2.34 3.62
C ALA A 602 18.55 1.98 2.33
N ASP A 603 17.86 2.07 1.19
CA ASP A 603 18.36 1.67 -0.13
C ASP A 603 18.85 2.88 -0.91
N PHE A 604 20.14 2.92 -1.23
CA PHE A 604 20.81 3.98 -1.98
C PHE A 604 21.03 3.62 -3.47
N ARG A 605 20.63 2.43 -3.94
CA ARG A 605 20.84 1.99 -5.32
C ARG A 605 20.17 2.87 -6.37
N ASN A 606 19.16 3.61 -5.98
CA ASN A 606 18.45 4.56 -6.83
C ASN A 606 18.84 6.02 -6.54
N THR A 607 19.91 6.25 -5.79
CA THR A 607 20.42 7.60 -5.49
C THR A 607 21.66 7.93 -6.30
N ILE A 608 21.92 9.24 -6.48
CA ILE A 608 23.20 9.76 -6.92
C ILE A 608 23.89 10.37 -5.71
N VAL A 609 25.06 9.84 -5.34
CA VAL A 609 25.83 10.31 -4.18
C VAL A 609 26.84 11.34 -4.65
N LEU A 610 26.74 12.56 -4.12
CA LEU A 610 27.66 13.63 -4.39
C LEU A 610 28.36 14.05 -3.10
N ILE A 611 29.65 14.20 -3.17
CA ILE A 611 30.49 14.65 -2.08
C ILE A 611 31.17 15.96 -2.52
N THR A 612 31.07 17.03 -1.74
CA THR A 612 31.83 18.25 -2.04
C THR A 612 32.96 18.45 -1.04
N SER A 613 34.06 19.00 -1.54
CA SER A 613 35.19 19.36 -0.69
C SER A 613 35.89 20.62 -1.20
N ASN A 614 36.51 21.31 -0.28
CA ASN A 614 37.40 22.45 -0.55
C ASN A 614 38.90 22.05 -0.46
N LEU A 615 39.19 20.74 -0.32
CA LEU A 615 40.58 20.24 -0.35
C LEU A 615 41.25 20.62 -1.66
N GLY A 616 42.49 21.04 -1.58
CA GLY A 616 43.25 21.49 -2.77
C GLY A 616 42.84 22.87 -3.33
N ALA A 617 41.83 23.55 -2.75
CA ALA A 617 41.40 24.88 -3.20
C ALA A 617 42.52 25.90 -3.28
N ARG A 618 43.53 25.78 -2.39
CA ARG A 618 44.73 26.65 -2.35
C ARG A 618 45.54 26.56 -3.66
N PHE A 619 45.62 25.43 -4.31
CA PHE A 619 46.33 25.27 -5.58
C PHE A 619 45.56 25.92 -6.74
N LEU A 620 44.22 25.90 -6.68
CA LEU A 620 43.36 26.49 -7.68
C LEU A 620 43.18 27.99 -7.55
N ALA A 621 43.35 28.56 -6.31
CA ALA A 621 43.25 29.99 -6.03
C ALA A 621 44.57 30.75 -6.21
N GLY A 622 45.67 30.04 -6.33
CA GLY A 622 47.01 30.66 -6.38
C GLY A 622 47.28 31.39 -7.69
N GLN A 623 47.39 32.71 -7.64
CA GLN A 623 47.91 33.59 -8.69
C GLN A 623 49.44 33.44 -8.88
N SER A 624 50.03 32.29 -8.72
CA SER A 624 51.43 32.06 -9.03
C SER A 624 51.57 31.62 -10.48
N ALA A 625 51.49 32.59 -11.39
CA ALA A 625 52.10 32.42 -12.72
C ALA A 625 53.61 32.26 -12.45
N PRO A 626 54.23 31.10 -12.82
CA PRO A 626 55.67 31.02 -12.84
C PRO A 626 56.14 31.99 -13.92
N LEU A 627 57.05 32.92 -13.51
CA LEU A 627 57.82 33.72 -14.48
C LEU A 627 58.60 32.76 -15.39
N GLY A 628 58.13 32.58 -16.60
CA GLY A 628 58.85 31.86 -17.64
C GLY A 628 57.93 30.90 -18.45
N PHE A 629 57.74 31.33 -19.71
CA PHE A 629 57.06 30.61 -20.82
C PHE A 629 55.52 30.43 -20.74
N ALA A 630 54.87 30.93 -21.79
CA ALA A 630 53.43 30.84 -22.02
C ALA A 630 52.96 29.40 -22.21
N ALA A 631 52.83 28.66 -21.15
CA ALA A 631 51.96 27.48 -21.10
C ALA A 631 50.51 27.99 -21.16
N GLY A 632 49.69 27.57 -22.10
CA GLY A 632 48.30 28.00 -22.24
C GLY A 632 47.54 27.76 -20.91
N SER A 633 46.59 28.61 -20.62
CA SER A 633 45.79 28.63 -19.39
C SER A 633 45.22 27.26 -18.99
N GLU A 634 45.04 26.39 -19.99
CA GLU A 634 44.55 25.02 -19.87
C GLU A 634 45.56 24.08 -19.22
N ALA A 635 46.83 24.10 -19.64
CA ALA A 635 47.86 23.23 -19.06
C ALA A 635 48.19 23.63 -17.61
N VAL A 636 48.07 24.88 -17.26
CA VAL A 636 48.23 25.37 -15.89
C VAL A 636 47.13 24.84 -14.99
N PHE A 637 45.87 24.91 -15.46
CA PHE A 637 44.74 24.38 -14.71
C PHE A 637 44.84 22.85 -14.53
N GLU A 638 45.22 22.07 -15.54
CA GLU A 638 45.40 20.62 -15.43
C GLU A 638 46.44 20.25 -14.38
N LYS A 639 47.56 20.98 -14.31
CA LYS A 639 48.58 20.78 -13.27
C LYS A 639 48.03 21.08 -11.86
N GLN A 640 47.30 22.18 -11.73
CA GLN A 640 46.68 22.57 -10.47
C GLN A 640 45.59 21.59 -10.05
N ALA A 641 44.77 21.12 -11.01
CA ALA A 641 43.76 20.12 -10.77
C ALA A 641 44.37 18.78 -10.30
N ALA A 642 45.46 18.33 -10.93
CA ALA A 642 46.17 17.13 -10.50
C ALA A 642 46.70 17.26 -9.07
N GLN A 643 47.24 18.44 -8.67
CA GLN A 643 47.67 18.68 -7.30
C GLN A 643 46.52 18.67 -6.30
N ALA A 644 45.36 19.23 -6.67
CA ALA A 644 44.16 19.22 -5.83
C ALA A 644 43.61 17.77 -5.65
N VAL A 645 43.61 16.96 -6.69
CA VAL A 645 43.25 15.57 -6.61
C VAL A 645 44.20 14.76 -5.74
N GLU A 646 45.51 14.99 -5.82
CA GLU A 646 46.50 14.31 -4.98
C GLU A 646 46.34 14.69 -3.49
N GLU A 647 46.01 15.94 -3.19
CA GLU A 647 45.72 16.37 -1.81
C GLU A 647 44.44 15.69 -1.29
N ALA A 648 43.41 15.61 -2.10
CA ALA A 648 42.18 14.91 -1.76
C ALA A 648 42.42 13.41 -1.52
N LYS A 649 43.18 12.73 -2.38
CA LYS A 649 43.57 11.33 -2.21
C LYS A 649 44.33 11.05 -0.92
N LYS A 650 45.08 12.00 -0.41
CA LYS A 650 45.77 11.87 0.89
C LYS A 650 44.85 11.97 2.10
N TRP A 651 43.73 12.70 1.95
CA TRP A 651 42.75 12.88 3.02
C TRP A 651 41.73 11.78 3.08
N PHE A 652 41.26 11.28 1.91
CA PHE A 652 40.32 10.17 1.82
C PHE A 652 41.04 8.83 1.95
N ARG A 653 40.33 7.84 2.50
CA ARG A 653 40.81 6.44 2.49
C ARG A 653 40.92 5.93 1.05
N PRO A 654 41.98 5.18 0.70
CA PRO A 654 42.15 4.66 -0.65
C PRO A 654 40.97 3.83 -1.15
N GLU A 655 40.33 3.06 -0.25
CA GLU A 655 39.16 2.22 -0.56
C GLU A 655 37.98 3.10 -1.01
N LEU A 656 37.74 4.23 -0.34
CA LEU A 656 36.65 5.16 -0.69
C LEU A 656 36.90 5.80 -2.06
N VAL A 657 38.16 6.22 -2.31
CA VAL A 657 38.51 6.82 -3.61
C VAL A 657 38.34 5.83 -4.75
N GLY A 658 38.66 4.55 -4.52
CA GLY A 658 38.47 3.47 -5.51
C GLY A 658 37.00 3.15 -5.82
N ARG A 659 36.06 3.58 -4.97
CA ARG A 659 34.61 3.38 -5.16
C ARG A 659 33.90 4.57 -5.80
N LEU A 660 34.58 5.72 -5.94
CA LEU A 660 34.04 6.89 -6.64
C LEU A 660 34.17 6.69 -8.17
N ASP A 661 33.09 7.01 -8.88
CA ASP A 661 33.06 6.95 -10.34
C ASP A 661 33.88 8.06 -10.98
N GLU A 662 33.90 9.28 -10.37
CA GLU A 662 34.62 10.43 -10.87
C GLU A 662 35.07 11.37 -9.75
N LEU A 663 36.27 11.93 -9.92
CA LEU A 663 36.77 13.06 -9.15
C LEU A 663 36.80 14.31 -10.06
N ILE A 664 35.90 15.25 -9.76
CA ILE A 664 35.63 16.40 -10.64
C ILE A 664 36.18 17.67 -10.00
N VAL A 665 37.12 18.31 -10.68
CA VAL A 665 37.73 19.57 -10.22
C VAL A 665 37.04 20.75 -10.89
N PHE A 666 36.47 21.64 -10.07
CA PHE A 666 35.78 22.86 -10.50
C PHE A 666 36.78 23.96 -10.79
N ARG A 667 36.63 24.62 -11.90
CA ARG A 667 37.45 25.79 -12.27
C ARG A 667 37.06 27.03 -11.45
N PRO A 668 38.01 27.91 -11.10
CA PRO A 668 37.68 29.25 -10.69
C PRO A 668 36.88 29.96 -11.78
N LEU A 669 35.91 30.77 -11.39
CA LEU A 669 35.05 31.48 -12.32
C LEU A 669 35.82 32.62 -13.02
N SER A 670 35.76 32.67 -14.38
CA SER A 670 36.29 33.82 -15.14
C SER A 670 35.37 35.03 -15.01
N ASP A 671 35.90 36.22 -15.34
CA ASP A 671 35.11 37.46 -15.34
C ASP A 671 33.90 37.37 -16.26
N GLU A 672 34.05 36.72 -17.42
CA GLU A 672 32.96 36.46 -18.37
C GLU A 672 31.89 35.56 -17.74
N SER A 673 32.30 34.46 -17.06
CA SER A 673 31.39 33.57 -16.35
C SER A 673 30.66 34.27 -15.19
N MET A 674 31.38 35.16 -14.45
CA MET A 674 30.78 35.94 -13.38
C MET A 674 29.74 36.93 -13.91
N SER A 675 30.00 37.57 -15.04
CA SER A 675 29.03 38.48 -15.69
C SER A 675 27.80 37.72 -16.18
N ALA A 676 27.97 36.55 -16.79
CA ALA A 676 26.85 35.71 -17.24
C ALA A 676 26.03 35.14 -16.05
N ILE A 677 26.68 34.85 -14.91
CA ILE A 677 26.00 34.44 -13.66
C ILE A 677 25.19 35.61 -13.08
N ALA A 678 25.76 36.83 -13.09
CA ALA A 678 25.06 38.03 -12.65
C ALA A 678 23.78 38.27 -13.45
N GLU A 679 23.87 38.19 -14.75
CA GLU A 679 22.74 38.32 -15.66
C GLU A 679 21.65 37.31 -15.34
N LYS A 680 22.02 36.03 -15.18
CA LYS A 680 21.08 34.96 -14.83
C LYS A 680 20.42 35.18 -13.45
N MET A 681 21.16 35.75 -12.47
CA MET A 681 20.61 36.10 -11.17
C MET A 681 19.63 37.27 -11.26
N LEU A 682 19.95 38.30 -12.06
CA LEU A 682 19.07 39.45 -12.30
C LEU A 682 17.77 39.01 -13.01
N CYS A 683 17.86 38.22 -14.08
CA CYS A 683 16.68 37.67 -14.74
C CYS A 683 15.78 36.85 -13.79
N ARG A 684 16.37 36.06 -12.89
CA ARG A 684 15.60 35.33 -11.86
C ARG A 684 14.94 36.29 -10.85
N LEU A 685 15.58 37.39 -10.50
CA LEU A 685 15.02 38.44 -9.64
C LEU A 685 13.84 39.13 -10.33
N GLU A 686 13.94 39.46 -11.64
CA GLU A 686 12.85 40.01 -12.44
C GLU A 686 11.60 39.11 -12.43
N VAL A 687 11.79 37.80 -12.64
CA VAL A 687 10.69 36.82 -12.61
C VAL A 687 10.05 36.77 -11.21
N ARG A 688 10.86 36.87 -10.14
CA ARG A 688 10.32 36.89 -8.74
C ARG A 688 9.54 38.17 -8.48
N ALA A 689 10.09 39.33 -8.87
CA ALA A 689 9.42 40.61 -8.74
C ALA A 689 8.10 40.64 -9.50
N ALA A 690 8.06 40.13 -10.74
CA ALA A 690 6.84 40.02 -11.52
C ALA A 690 5.75 39.16 -10.86
N ARG A 691 6.11 38.05 -10.23
CA ARG A 691 5.16 37.21 -9.46
C ARG A 691 4.59 37.95 -8.25
N SER A 692 5.33 38.90 -7.69
CA SER A 692 4.86 39.76 -6.60
C SER A 692 4.14 41.03 -7.07
N GLY A 693 3.92 41.18 -8.39
CA GLY A 693 3.19 42.30 -8.98
C GLY A 693 4.04 43.51 -9.33
N TYR A 694 5.39 43.41 -9.26
CA TYR A 694 6.32 44.48 -9.60
C TYR A 694 7.08 44.14 -10.89
N GLN A 695 7.14 45.08 -11.83
CA GLN A 695 7.88 44.93 -13.08
C GLN A 695 9.30 45.49 -12.91
N LEU A 696 10.28 44.59 -12.76
CA LEU A 696 11.69 44.96 -12.69
C LEU A 696 12.39 44.62 -13.99
N ARG A 697 13.24 45.48 -14.49
CA ARG A 697 14.17 45.25 -15.61
C ARG A 697 15.56 45.71 -15.19
N HIS A 698 16.58 45.28 -15.94
CA HIS A 698 17.94 45.72 -15.70
C HIS A 698 18.63 46.06 -17.04
N THR A 699 19.61 46.95 -16.98
CA THR A 699 20.48 47.23 -18.17
C THR A 699 21.66 46.25 -18.17
N PRO A 700 22.21 45.88 -19.33
CA PRO A 700 23.33 44.92 -19.45
C PRO A 700 24.58 45.34 -18.67
N GLN A 701 24.76 46.65 -18.40
CA GLN A 701 25.87 47.18 -17.65
C GLN A 701 25.84 46.80 -16.15
N VAL A 702 24.64 46.61 -15.60
CA VAL A 702 24.43 46.23 -14.15
C VAL A 702 25.12 44.91 -13.86
N GLY A 703 24.92 43.90 -14.72
CA GLY A 703 25.53 42.58 -14.55
C GLY A 703 27.07 42.63 -14.54
N ALA A 704 27.66 43.41 -15.45
CA ALA A 704 29.12 43.59 -15.55
C ALA A 704 29.68 44.29 -14.34
N VAL A 705 29.03 45.36 -13.85
CA VAL A 705 29.46 46.13 -12.65
C VAL A 705 29.36 45.26 -11.42
N LEU A 706 28.28 44.48 -11.23
CA LEU A 706 28.14 43.55 -10.09
C LEU A 706 29.22 42.48 -10.12
N ALA A 707 29.51 41.90 -11.28
CA ALA A 707 30.58 40.93 -11.45
C ALA A 707 31.97 41.51 -11.09
N ALA A 708 32.27 42.75 -11.57
CA ALA A 708 33.51 43.42 -11.25
C ALA A 708 33.68 43.71 -9.75
N ARG A 709 32.60 44.08 -9.04
CA ARG A 709 32.62 44.29 -7.58
C ARG A 709 32.77 42.98 -6.78
N ALA A 710 32.29 41.88 -7.33
CA ALA A 710 32.33 40.55 -6.70
C ALA A 710 33.67 39.82 -6.91
N ARG A 711 34.72 40.47 -7.41
CA ARG A 711 36.07 39.89 -7.59
C ARG A 711 36.73 39.62 -6.24
N SER A 712 36.24 38.58 -5.55
CA SER A 712 36.80 38.15 -4.27
C SER A 712 37.03 36.64 -4.28
N ALA A 713 37.76 36.16 -3.28
CA ALA A 713 37.99 34.72 -3.07
C ALA A 713 36.70 33.90 -2.87
N TYR A 714 35.52 34.52 -2.78
CA TYR A 714 34.23 33.88 -2.49
C TYR A 714 33.35 33.63 -3.74
N GLY A 715 33.81 34.03 -4.95
CA GLY A 715 33.15 33.70 -6.23
C GLY A 715 31.68 34.12 -6.33
N ALA A 716 30.84 33.28 -6.89
CA ALA A 716 29.39 33.53 -7.10
C ALA A 716 28.58 33.75 -5.80
N ARG A 717 29.10 33.38 -4.62
CA ARG A 717 28.42 33.66 -3.33
C ARG A 717 28.49 35.15 -2.99
N GLU A 718 29.59 35.79 -3.27
CA GLU A 718 29.72 37.24 -3.09
C GLU A 718 28.94 38.01 -4.14
N LEU A 719 28.93 37.53 -5.37
CA LEU A 719 28.09 38.09 -6.45
C LEU A 719 26.59 38.10 -6.05
N ARG A 720 26.10 37.03 -5.48
CA ARG A 720 24.73 36.97 -4.98
C ARG A 720 24.47 38.05 -3.91
N ARG A 721 25.36 38.20 -2.96
CA ARG A 721 25.24 39.25 -1.94
C ARG A 721 25.23 40.68 -2.53
N GLN A 722 26.00 40.88 -3.60
CA GLN A 722 25.98 42.17 -4.31
C GLN A 722 24.65 42.40 -5.05
N VAL A 723 24.10 41.38 -5.71
CA VAL A 723 22.77 41.47 -6.32
C VAL A 723 21.69 41.74 -5.29
N ASP A 724 21.69 40.99 -4.18
CA ASP A 724 20.72 41.14 -3.08
C ASP A 724 20.78 42.58 -2.50
N ARG A 725 21.98 43.11 -2.24
CA ARG A 725 22.13 44.46 -1.68
C ARG A 725 21.85 45.58 -2.66
N ALA A 726 22.35 45.49 -3.90
CA ALA A 726 22.30 46.60 -4.83
C ALA A 726 20.94 46.69 -5.57
N VAL A 727 20.23 45.61 -5.75
CA VAL A 727 18.99 45.59 -6.53
C VAL A 727 17.78 45.12 -5.70
N GLU A 728 17.87 43.98 -5.02
CA GLU A 728 16.73 43.42 -4.27
C GLU A 728 16.37 44.28 -3.06
N GLN A 729 17.39 44.68 -2.25
CA GLN A 729 17.19 45.57 -1.08
C GLN A 729 16.70 46.95 -1.54
N ALA A 730 17.30 47.51 -2.60
CA ALA A 730 16.89 48.81 -3.12
C ALA A 730 15.41 48.81 -3.60
N LEU A 731 14.95 47.74 -4.23
CA LEU A 731 13.56 47.59 -4.63
C LEU A 731 12.66 47.43 -3.40
N ALA A 732 13.09 46.63 -2.40
CA ALA A 732 12.34 46.42 -1.15
C ALA A 732 12.18 47.73 -0.38
N ASP A 733 13.20 48.59 -0.33
CA ASP A 733 13.17 49.90 0.33
C ASP A 733 12.15 50.83 -0.38
N GLN A 734 12.06 50.82 -1.72
CA GLN A 734 11.06 51.59 -2.46
C GLN A 734 9.63 51.07 -2.23
N ILE A 735 9.46 49.76 -2.12
CA ILE A 735 8.17 49.14 -1.77
C ILE A 735 7.75 49.54 -0.34
N ALA A 736 8.71 49.46 0.63
CA ALA A 736 8.44 49.81 2.00
C ALA A 736 8.15 51.31 2.21
N ALA A 737 8.78 52.17 1.43
CA ALA A 737 8.52 53.63 1.43
C ALA A 737 7.17 53.99 0.73
N GLY A 738 6.47 53.02 0.12
CA GLY A 738 5.23 53.28 -0.62
C GLY A 738 5.43 54.00 -1.96
N THR A 739 6.67 54.15 -2.41
CA THR A 739 6.99 54.76 -3.72
C THR A 739 6.89 53.78 -4.86
N ALA A 740 7.06 52.47 -4.62
CA ALA A 740 6.82 51.42 -5.60
C ALA A 740 5.43 50.79 -5.40
N CYS A 741 4.54 50.99 -6.36
CA CYS A 741 3.21 50.41 -6.39
C CYS A 741 3.14 49.21 -7.35
N THR A 742 2.20 48.27 -7.14
CA THR A 742 1.95 47.15 -8.03
C THR A 742 1.60 47.65 -9.45
N GLY A 743 2.21 47.03 -10.45
CA GLY A 743 2.03 47.42 -11.86
C GLY A 743 3.00 48.48 -12.38
N GLN A 744 3.84 49.08 -11.52
CA GLN A 744 4.86 50.03 -11.95
C GLN A 744 6.10 49.29 -12.50
N HIS A 745 6.74 49.94 -13.48
CA HIS A 745 7.95 49.48 -14.12
C HIS A 745 9.17 50.16 -13.50
N TRP A 746 10.16 49.39 -13.09
CA TRP A 746 11.39 49.82 -12.50
C TRP A 746 12.57 49.27 -13.28
N THR A 747 13.56 50.11 -13.57
CA THR A 747 14.77 49.72 -14.28
C THR A 747 15.98 49.90 -13.35
N ALA A 748 16.72 48.82 -13.09
CA ALA A 748 18.04 48.88 -12.47
C ALA A 748 19.04 49.36 -13.51
N ASP A 749 19.67 50.51 -13.28
CA ASP A 749 20.63 51.15 -14.20
C ASP A 749 21.93 51.50 -13.47
N CYS A 750 22.99 51.77 -14.19
CA CYS A 750 24.29 52.10 -13.67
C CYS A 750 24.64 53.54 -13.95
N THR A 751 25.03 54.32 -12.93
CA THR A 751 25.55 55.67 -13.14
C THR A 751 26.94 55.66 -13.73
N ALA A 752 27.41 56.79 -14.27
CA ALA A 752 28.79 56.97 -14.81
C ALA A 752 29.87 56.62 -13.76
N GLU A 753 29.57 56.75 -12.47
CA GLU A 753 30.45 56.39 -11.38
C GLU A 753 30.39 54.91 -10.96
N GLY A 754 29.61 54.11 -11.68
CA GLY A 754 29.43 52.67 -11.43
C GLY A 754 28.46 52.34 -10.26
N THR A 755 27.69 53.33 -9.77
CA THR A 755 26.68 53.06 -8.72
C THR A 755 25.39 52.56 -9.37
N ILE A 756 24.82 51.48 -8.79
CA ILE A 756 23.53 50.93 -9.27
C ILE A 756 22.38 51.70 -8.63
N VAL A 757 21.47 52.18 -9.46
CA VAL A 757 20.32 53.00 -9.06
C VAL A 757 19.06 52.39 -9.70
N LEU A 758 17.97 52.32 -8.91
CA LEU A 758 16.68 51.98 -9.43
C LEU A 758 15.97 53.25 -9.92
N ARG A 759 15.53 53.22 -11.19
CA ARG A 759 14.73 54.29 -11.77
C ARG A 759 13.35 53.78 -12.09
N GLN A 760 12.36 54.62 -11.81
CA GLN A 760 10.99 54.37 -12.25
C GLN A 760 10.88 54.77 -13.72
N ASP A 761 10.38 53.90 -14.58
CA ASP A 761 10.13 54.22 -15.96
C ASP A 761 8.88 55.09 -16.10
N GLU A 762 9.05 56.36 -16.49
CA GLU A 762 7.94 57.34 -16.60
C GLU A 762 6.95 57.03 -17.76
N THR A 763 7.17 55.99 -18.55
CA THR A 763 6.37 55.68 -19.75
C THR A 763 5.84 54.25 -19.71
N ALA A 764 4.77 53.98 -18.95
CA ALA A 764 3.78 52.94 -19.27
C ALA A 764 2.50 53.13 -18.44
N THR A 765 1.83 54.26 -18.66
CA THR A 765 0.39 54.39 -18.33
C THR A 765 -0.33 54.04 -19.63
N LEU A 766 -0.69 52.80 -19.83
CA LEU A 766 -1.72 52.34 -20.77
C LEU A 766 -2.49 51.17 -20.18
#